data_769f95b443934bb77255c71eea8d087c
#
_entry.id   769f95b443934bb77255c71eea8d087c
#
_cell.length_a   1.000
_cell.length_b   1.000
_cell.length_c   1.000
_cell.angle_alpha   90.00
_cell.angle_beta   90.00
_cell.angle_gamma   90.00
#
_symmetry.space_group_name_H-M   'P 1'
#
loop_
_entity.id
_entity.type
_entity.pdbx_description
1 polymer ?
#
loop_
_entity_poly.entity_id
_entity_poly.type
_entity_poly.pdbx_seq_one_letter_code
_entity_poly.pdbx_strand_id
1 'polypeptide(L)'
;VTTAPLVSTPLAQGSGPGDGRWAYRPDIDGLRAVAVLLVVTYHVWFGRVSGGVDVFLMLSAFFLTRGFLRRMDGPNPVRPVRHLLGMFRRLLPAAAVTLLAVLALVRTVYPPTIWNFVWEQTWASLFYVQNRVLAADAVDYYARSETPSPLQHFWSLSVQGQAFVLWVAILAVCQLLVRRRGWAADRVVGVAFGAVFLVSFTYSVLITAADQRSAYFDTGARLWEFAAGSLLVVALPYVRLGDRVRAVVGWAGLAGLLALGMVVDVQGGFPGFLALWPVLCAAAVVLSGSGAQPVGPARFLASRAFGMLGRDAYSLYLVHWPLLITLLVVTGRSNAGLTGGALVIAVSLVLARGLTAVVDAPVRAWRRSDSSPLIPLAVLAVTTAVVVTPLAGWQVASAIQDREVQARALLDNPGAAVLRDPTLPQPSADAALLPLPTQLEDEWVQLDQECSGVRAVQDDILRGTCSEARGTQRAGQTVVVIGDSHAQQATGALLPVAAERGWGVVFLIKGGCSMGVDEPGMDPSCPDWREAAISHAEQLAPAAVMTVVTRSNPGEDDEALRPGIDRFVERMTDAGIDVFAVRDNARFSFDMFGCVVNSENPIDCAVPQSSSLAESNPAARLAGPGVRMIDLTPWICPEDFCPGIIGNVVVYRDDNHLSRTYATTLAPSLAEQLPARLG
;
A
#
# COMPACT_ATOMS: atom_id res chain seq x y z
N VAL A 1 -18.96 -26.71 49.86
CA VAL A 1 -18.18 -25.52 49.51
C VAL A 1 -19.05 -24.60 48.71
N THR A 2 -19.55 -23.55 49.33
CA THR A 2 -20.56 -22.57 48.91
C THR A 2 -19.99 -21.60 47.90
N THR A 3 -20.56 -21.54 46.72
CA THR A 3 -20.33 -20.53 45.69
C THR A 3 -21.09 -19.24 46.04
N ALA A 4 -20.36 -18.19 46.39
CA ALA A 4 -20.92 -16.84 46.52
C ALA A 4 -21.06 -16.18 45.14
N PRO A 5 -22.17 -15.46 44.83
CA PRO A 5 -22.32 -14.74 43.59
C PRO A 5 -21.49 -13.45 43.62
N LEU A 6 -20.69 -13.22 42.59
CA LEU A 6 -20.04 -11.93 42.32
C LEU A 6 -21.11 -10.88 42.00
N VAL A 7 -21.55 -10.17 43.02
CA VAL A 7 -22.34 -8.94 42.90
C VAL A 7 -21.43 -7.85 42.34
N SER A 8 -21.64 -7.49 41.07
CA SER A 8 -21.06 -6.29 40.46
C SER A 8 -21.74 -5.06 41.08
N THR A 9 -21.05 -4.42 42.01
CA THR A 9 -21.45 -3.10 42.54
C THR A 9 -21.40 -2.08 41.42
N PRO A 10 -22.49 -1.34 41.17
CA PRO A 10 -22.44 -0.20 40.26
C PRO A 10 -21.51 0.86 40.87
N LEU A 11 -20.55 1.34 40.09
CA LEU A 11 -19.74 2.49 40.46
C LEU A 11 -20.67 3.66 40.84
N ALA A 12 -20.63 4.06 42.10
CA ALA A 12 -21.37 5.18 42.62
C ALA A 12 -21.08 6.45 41.78
N GLN A 13 -22.12 6.93 41.13
CA GLN A 13 -22.14 8.23 40.47
C GLN A 13 -22.11 9.30 41.57
N GLY A 14 -21.00 10.00 41.72
CA GLY A 14 -20.98 11.29 42.38
C GLY A 14 -21.78 12.29 41.53
N SER A 15 -23.09 12.36 41.75
CA SER A 15 -23.96 13.37 41.17
C SER A 15 -23.88 14.65 41.98
N GLY A 16 -22.91 15.51 41.63
CA GLY A 16 -23.14 16.94 41.75
C GLY A 16 -24.06 17.41 40.61
N PRO A 17 -24.83 18.51 40.74
CA PRO A 17 -25.66 19.06 39.67
C PRO A 17 -24.73 19.63 38.59
N GLY A 18 -24.12 18.76 37.79
CA GLY A 18 -23.24 19.07 36.67
C GLY A 18 -24.03 18.96 35.37
N ASP A 19 -23.97 20.00 34.59
CA ASP A 19 -24.42 20.17 33.23
C ASP A 19 -24.47 18.84 32.47
N GLY A 20 -25.69 18.39 32.08
CA GLY A 20 -25.89 17.13 31.35
C GLY A 20 -25.11 16.97 30.04
N ARG A 21 -24.50 18.06 29.57
CA ARG A 21 -23.57 18.17 28.44
C ARG A 21 -22.41 17.15 28.51
N TRP A 22 -21.96 16.80 29.71
CA TRP A 22 -20.78 15.95 29.91
C TRP A 22 -21.10 14.51 30.34
N ALA A 23 -22.36 14.11 30.32
CA ALA A 23 -22.80 12.76 30.69
C ALA A 23 -22.24 11.69 29.72
N TYR A 24 -22.02 10.46 30.23
CA TYR A 24 -21.64 9.33 29.37
C TYR A 24 -22.72 9.02 28.32
N ARG A 25 -22.31 8.73 27.11
CA ARG A 25 -23.16 8.53 25.92
C ARG A 25 -23.01 7.09 25.40
N PRO A 26 -23.81 6.13 25.93
CA PRO A 26 -23.75 4.72 25.49
C PRO A 26 -24.19 4.53 24.04
N ASP A 27 -25.03 5.41 23.51
CA ASP A 27 -25.45 5.44 22.11
C ASP A 27 -24.31 5.66 21.13
N ILE A 28 -23.27 6.42 21.52
CA ILE A 28 -22.07 6.62 20.68
C ILE A 28 -21.21 5.35 20.66
N ASP A 29 -21.13 4.59 21.77
CA ASP A 29 -20.49 3.26 21.72
C ASP A 29 -21.24 2.32 20.77
N GLY A 30 -22.57 2.38 20.74
CA GLY A 30 -23.38 1.65 19.77
C GLY A 30 -23.15 2.10 18.32
N LEU A 31 -22.97 3.39 18.08
CA LEU A 31 -22.63 3.90 16.75
C LEU A 31 -21.24 3.38 16.30
N ARG A 32 -20.26 3.29 17.20
CA ARG A 32 -18.96 2.65 16.93
C ARG A 32 -19.09 1.18 16.56
N ALA A 33 -20.02 0.46 17.23
CA ALA A 33 -20.33 -0.92 16.87
C ALA A 33 -20.87 -1.04 15.44
N VAL A 34 -21.82 -0.18 15.06
CA VAL A 34 -22.36 -0.14 13.69
C VAL A 34 -21.22 0.18 12.70
N ALA A 35 -20.41 1.18 12.98
CA ALA A 35 -19.32 1.59 12.10
C ALA A 35 -18.32 0.45 11.87
N VAL A 36 -17.87 -0.28 12.92
CA VAL A 36 -16.94 -1.41 12.73
C VAL A 36 -17.58 -2.59 12.02
N LEU A 37 -18.86 -2.89 12.30
CA LEU A 37 -19.58 -3.95 11.59
C LEU A 37 -19.71 -3.64 10.09
N LEU A 38 -19.99 -2.37 9.73
CA LEU A 38 -19.99 -1.94 8.34
C LEU A 38 -18.62 -2.16 7.69
N VAL A 39 -17.53 -1.71 8.33
CA VAL A 39 -16.17 -1.93 7.81
C VAL A 39 -15.90 -3.41 7.57
N VAL A 40 -16.13 -4.26 8.58
CA VAL A 40 -15.87 -5.70 8.50
C VAL A 40 -16.72 -6.37 7.41
N THR A 41 -18.00 -6.09 7.39
CA THR A 41 -18.94 -6.68 6.41
C THR A 41 -18.56 -6.31 4.97
N TYR A 42 -18.21 -5.03 4.75
CA TYR A 42 -17.86 -4.54 3.42
C TYR A 42 -16.49 -5.06 2.95
N HIS A 43 -15.52 -5.17 3.82
CA HIS A 43 -14.23 -5.78 3.50
C HIS A 43 -14.40 -7.28 3.14
N VAL A 44 -15.21 -8.01 3.90
CA VAL A 44 -15.35 -9.46 3.75
C VAL A 44 -16.15 -9.85 2.50
N TRP A 45 -17.22 -9.13 2.16
CA TRP A 45 -18.15 -9.57 1.12
C TRP A 45 -18.28 -8.65 -0.08
N PHE A 46 -17.97 -7.35 0.07
CA PHE A 46 -18.26 -6.39 -1.00
C PHE A 46 -17.01 -5.78 -1.64
N GLY A 47 -15.84 -5.84 -0.99
CA GLY A 47 -14.62 -5.21 -1.48
C GLY A 47 -14.74 -3.69 -1.70
N ARG A 48 -15.64 -3.03 -0.95
CA ARG A 48 -16.00 -1.61 -1.14
C ARG A 48 -15.82 -0.79 0.13
N VAL A 49 -15.75 0.52 -0.02
CA VAL A 49 -15.73 1.47 1.10
C VAL A 49 -17.12 1.56 1.73
N SER A 50 -17.18 1.46 3.07
CA SER A 50 -18.43 1.48 3.83
C SER A 50 -18.76 2.81 4.50
N GLY A 51 -17.85 3.80 4.49
CA GLY A 51 -17.97 5.02 5.29
C GLY A 51 -17.77 4.81 6.80
N GLY A 52 -17.57 3.57 7.26
CA GLY A 52 -17.41 3.27 8.69
C GLY A 52 -16.13 3.86 9.29
N VAL A 53 -15.05 3.95 8.51
CA VAL A 53 -13.79 4.59 8.93
C VAL A 53 -14.01 6.07 9.20
N ASP A 54 -14.72 6.78 8.33
CA ASP A 54 -15.02 8.22 8.45
C ASP A 54 -15.79 8.52 9.74
N VAL A 55 -16.71 7.64 10.10
CA VAL A 55 -17.40 7.71 11.40
C VAL A 55 -16.42 7.60 12.57
N PHE A 56 -15.43 6.68 12.49
CA PHE A 56 -14.41 6.55 13.53
C PHE A 56 -13.51 7.78 13.62
N LEU A 57 -13.10 8.37 12.51
CA LEU A 57 -12.28 9.58 12.48
C LEU A 57 -13.03 10.75 13.13
N MET A 58 -14.29 10.97 12.74
CA MET A 58 -15.15 11.97 13.33
C MET A 58 -15.35 11.78 14.84
N LEU A 59 -15.71 10.55 15.28
CA LEU A 59 -15.96 10.26 16.69
C LEU A 59 -14.70 10.38 17.54
N SER A 60 -13.52 10.08 17.00
CA SER A 60 -12.24 10.22 17.69
C SER A 60 -11.97 11.67 18.09
N ALA A 61 -12.13 12.60 17.14
CA ALA A 61 -12.00 14.03 17.43
C ALA A 61 -13.14 14.57 18.31
N PHE A 62 -14.35 14.05 18.15
CA PHE A 62 -15.47 14.37 19.02
C PHE A 62 -15.13 14.09 20.49
N PHE A 63 -14.66 12.92 20.84
CA PHE A 63 -14.31 12.58 22.22
C PHE A 63 -13.10 13.37 22.72
N LEU A 64 -12.09 13.58 21.89
CA LEU A 64 -10.89 14.33 22.23
C LEU A 64 -11.22 15.78 22.55
N THR A 65 -11.94 16.45 21.66
CA THR A 65 -12.34 17.86 21.81
C THR A 65 -13.27 18.03 23.03
N ARG A 66 -14.22 17.11 23.22
CA ARG A 66 -15.09 17.11 24.39
C ARG A 66 -14.30 16.99 25.70
N GLY A 67 -13.28 16.14 25.73
CA GLY A 67 -12.41 15.98 26.89
C GLY A 67 -11.62 17.24 27.25
N PHE A 68 -11.17 18.01 26.25
CA PHE A 68 -10.47 19.28 26.42
C PHE A 68 -11.43 20.39 26.86
N LEU A 69 -12.56 20.58 26.15
CA LEU A 69 -13.57 21.62 26.48
C LEU A 69 -14.05 21.49 27.91
N ARG A 70 -14.30 20.27 28.40
CA ARG A 70 -14.73 20.03 29.78
C ARG A 70 -13.77 20.60 30.84
N ARG A 71 -12.48 20.73 30.52
CA ARG A 71 -11.42 21.12 31.47
C ARG A 71 -10.75 22.45 31.10
N MET A 72 -11.08 23.04 29.96
CA MET A 72 -10.38 24.19 29.40
C MET A 72 -10.48 25.41 30.30
N ASP A 73 -11.66 25.68 30.87
CA ASP A 73 -11.94 26.80 31.78
C ASP A 73 -11.77 26.42 33.27
N GLY A 74 -11.56 25.12 33.54
CA GLY A 74 -11.49 24.60 34.92
C GLY A 74 -10.15 24.82 35.62
N PRO A 75 -10.10 24.55 36.95
CA PRO A 75 -8.88 24.69 37.74
C PRO A 75 -7.77 23.71 37.32
N ASN A 76 -8.14 22.58 36.71
CA ASN A 76 -7.22 21.51 36.30
C ASN A 76 -7.22 21.36 34.77
N PRO A 77 -6.48 22.21 34.01
CA PRO A 77 -6.39 22.13 32.56
C PRO A 77 -5.77 20.83 32.09
N VAL A 78 -6.07 20.45 30.85
CA VAL A 78 -5.43 19.28 30.24
C VAL A 78 -3.92 19.56 30.08
N ARG A 79 -3.10 18.58 30.47
CA ARG A 79 -1.64 18.58 30.20
C ARG A 79 -1.42 17.88 28.86
N PRO A 80 -1.07 18.61 27.75
CA PRO A 80 -1.10 18.07 26.39
C PRO A 80 -0.24 16.80 26.20
N VAL A 81 1.04 16.87 26.56
CA VAL A 81 1.99 15.75 26.40
C VAL A 81 1.51 14.52 27.17
N ARG A 82 1.09 14.71 28.43
CA ARG A 82 0.61 13.59 29.25
C ARG A 82 -0.67 12.97 28.68
N HIS A 83 -1.54 13.81 28.12
CA HIS A 83 -2.78 13.34 27.48
C HIS A 83 -2.46 12.51 26.25
N LEU A 84 -1.54 12.97 25.40
CA LEU A 84 -1.07 12.28 24.21
C LEU A 84 -0.43 10.93 24.55
N LEU A 85 0.50 10.89 25.52
CA LEU A 85 1.11 9.65 25.99
C LEU A 85 0.06 8.67 26.53
N GLY A 86 -0.97 9.16 27.22
CA GLY A 86 -2.08 8.35 27.72
C GLY A 86 -2.94 7.76 26.61
N MET A 87 -3.07 8.46 25.47
CA MET A 87 -3.79 7.97 24.30
C MET A 87 -3.02 6.83 23.61
N PHE A 88 -1.74 7.05 23.27
CA PHE A 88 -0.93 6.03 22.62
C PHE A 88 -0.69 4.81 23.51
N ARG A 89 -0.53 4.99 24.83
CA ARG A 89 -0.49 3.88 25.79
C ARG A 89 -1.70 2.95 25.67
N ARG A 90 -2.89 3.48 25.34
CA ARG A 90 -4.11 2.66 25.21
C ARG A 90 -4.20 1.96 23.86
N LEU A 91 -3.69 2.58 22.79
CA LEU A 91 -3.80 2.04 21.44
C LEU A 91 -2.69 1.05 21.10
N LEU A 92 -1.44 1.40 21.42
CA LEU A 92 -0.28 0.67 20.94
C LEU A 92 -0.20 -0.80 21.42
N PRO A 93 -0.56 -1.17 22.68
CA PRO A 93 -0.42 -2.57 23.11
C PRO A 93 -1.27 -3.57 22.32
N ALA A 94 -2.53 -3.23 22.04
CA ALA A 94 -3.38 -4.11 21.22
C ALA A 94 -2.92 -4.15 19.75
N ALA A 95 -2.49 -3.02 19.18
CA ALA A 95 -1.87 -2.97 17.88
C ALA A 95 -0.60 -3.84 17.80
N ALA A 96 0.28 -3.75 18.81
CA ALA A 96 1.50 -4.55 18.88
C ALA A 96 1.25 -6.06 18.93
N VAL A 97 0.25 -6.51 19.69
CA VAL A 97 -0.15 -7.92 19.70
C VAL A 97 -0.62 -8.37 18.32
N THR A 98 -1.37 -7.52 17.62
CA THR A 98 -1.81 -7.81 16.25
C THR A 98 -0.62 -7.86 15.28
N LEU A 99 0.31 -6.89 15.36
CA LEU A 99 1.53 -6.88 14.53
C LEU A 99 2.36 -8.15 14.74
N LEU A 100 2.56 -8.58 15.99
CA LEU A 100 3.27 -9.83 16.29
C LEU A 100 2.55 -11.07 15.76
N ALA A 101 1.21 -11.10 15.87
CA ALA A 101 0.42 -12.20 15.31
C ALA A 101 0.54 -12.25 13.79
N VAL A 102 0.52 -11.09 13.12
CA VAL A 102 0.72 -11.00 11.66
C VAL A 102 2.14 -11.45 11.28
N LEU A 103 3.19 -10.99 11.99
CA LEU A 103 4.56 -11.46 11.73
C LEU A 103 4.69 -12.98 11.87
N ALA A 104 4.05 -13.58 12.88
CA ALA A 104 4.04 -15.02 13.06
C ALA A 104 3.29 -15.74 11.92
N LEU A 105 2.13 -15.22 11.49
CA LEU A 105 1.38 -15.76 10.35
C LEU A 105 2.20 -15.65 9.05
N VAL A 106 2.82 -14.50 8.81
CA VAL A 106 3.64 -14.28 7.61
C VAL A 106 4.83 -15.23 7.57
N ARG A 107 5.49 -15.45 8.71
CA ARG A 107 6.63 -16.39 8.80
C ARG A 107 6.25 -17.84 8.53
N THR A 108 4.99 -18.24 8.82
CA THR A 108 4.56 -19.65 8.81
C THR A 108 3.62 -20.01 7.67
N VAL A 109 2.90 -19.04 7.10
CA VAL A 109 1.80 -19.29 6.16
C VAL A 109 2.03 -18.61 4.81
N TYR A 110 2.66 -17.45 4.82
CA TYR A 110 2.83 -16.65 3.60
C TYR A 110 4.15 -16.98 2.89
N PRO A 111 4.18 -16.84 1.55
CA PRO A 111 5.41 -17.06 0.80
C PRO A 111 6.47 -16.02 1.18
N PRO A 112 7.77 -16.40 1.13
CA PRO A 112 8.86 -15.49 1.46
C PRO A 112 8.95 -14.24 0.55
N THR A 113 8.35 -14.28 -0.63
CA THR A 113 8.30 -13.16 -1.59
C THR A 113 7.71 -11.88 -1.01
N ILE A 114 6.77 -11.99 -0.05
CA ILE A 114 6.12 -10.82 0.55
C ILE A 114 6.74 -10.39 1.89
N TRP A 115 7.82 -11.04 2.37
CA TRP A 115 8.35 -10.76 3.69
C TRP A 115 8.87 -9.33 3.83
N ASN A 116 9.65 -8.83 2.84
CA ASN A 116 10.17 -7.47 2.83
C ASN A 116 9.05 -6.44 2.88
N PHE A 117 8.03 -6.62 2.04
CA PHE A 117 6.84 -5.78 2.01
C PHE A 117 6.13 -5.75 3.37
N VAL A 118 5.94 -6.90 4.03
CA VAL A 118 5.29 -6.93 5.35
C VAL A 118 6.20 -6.36 6.45
N TRP A 119 7.52 -6.50 6.36
CA TRP A 119 8.45 -5.86 7.29
C TRP A 119 8.34 -4.34 7.22
N GLU A 120 8.37 -3.76 6.01
CA GLU A 120 8.17 -2.33 5.80
C GLU A 120 6.83 -1.86 6.35
N GLN A 121 5.76 -2.56 6.01
CA GLN A 121 4.41 -2.28 6.49
C GLN A 121 4.31 -2.39 8.02
N THR A 122 5.06 -3.31 8.65
CA THR A 122 5.11 -3.45 10.12
C THR A 122 5.79 -2.25 10.76
N TRP A 123 6.94 -1.80 10.24
CA TRP A 123 7.60 -0.57 10.67
C TRP A 123 6.69 0.64 10.52
N ALA A 124 6.10 0.80 9.35
CA ALA A 124 5.21 1.91 9.05
C ALA A 124 3.96 1.93 9.97
N SER A 125 3.37 0.77 10.25
CA SER A 125 2.23 0.61 11.16
C SER A 125 2.59 0.94 12.62
N LEU A 126 3.75 0.46 13.08
CA LEU A 126 4.24 0.68 14.43
C LEU A 126 4.47 2.17 14.74
N PHE A 127 4.98 2.91 13.73
CA PHE A 127 5.27 4.35 13.83
C PHE A 127 4.16 5.25 13.30
N TYR A 128 2.98 4.71 12.97
CA TYR A 128 1.82 5.47 12.50
C TYR A 128 2.08 6.26 11.21
N VAL A 129 2.83 5.67 10.26
CA VAL A 129 3.12 6.27 8.93
C VAL A 129 2.73 5.37 7.75
N GLN A 130 2.03 4.27 7.99
CA GLN A 130 1.66 3.30 6.97
C GLN A 130 0.82 3.89 5.83
N ASN A 131 -0.02 4.88 6.13
CA ASN A 131 -0.80 5.58 5.13
C ASN A 131 0.08 6.30 4.08
N ARG A 132 1.30 6.73 4.45
CA ARG A 132 2.25 7.35 3.50
C ARG A 132 2.91 6.32 2.61
N VAL A 133 3.25 5.16 3.15
CA VAL A 133 3.78 4.03 2.37
C VAL A 133 2.74 3.62 1.34
N LEU A 134 1.50 3.35 1.77
CA LEU A 134 0.43 2.99 0.84
C LEU A 134 0.07 4.07 -0.19
N ALA A 135 0.25 5.35 0.13
CA ALA A 135 0.07 6.42 -0.85
C ALA A 135 1.18 6.40 -1.90
N ALA A 136 2.41 6.08 -1.53
CA ALA A 136 3.52 5.91 -2.46
C ALA A 136 3.32 4.67 -3.34
N ASP A 137 2.97 3.51 -2.74
CA ASP A 137 2.69 2.26 -3.46
C ASP A 137 1.50 2.41 -4.45
N ALA A 138 0.50 3.23 -4.10
CA ALA A 138 -0.67 3.47 -4.95
C ALA A 138 -0.33 4.17 -6.28
N VAL A 139 0.80 4.86 -6.36
CA VAL A 139 1.33 5.53 -7.56
C VAL A 139 2.25 4.59 -8.34
N ASP A 140 2.84 3.58 -7.69
CA ASP A 140 3.75 2.66 -8.34
C ASP A 140 3.00 1.72 -9.31
N TYR A 141 3.47 1.70 -10.56
CA TYR A 141 2.94 0.82 -11.62
C TYR A 141 3.12 -0.66 -11.26
N TYR A 142 4.22 -1.01 -10.62
CA TYR A 142 4.60 -2.40 -10.32
C TYR A 142 3.85 -3.00 -9.12
N ALA A 143 3.36 -2.17 -8.19
CA ALA A 143 2.59 -2.60 -7.03
C ALA A 143 1.13 -2.98 -7.34
N ARG A 144 0.66 -2.78 -8.58
CA ARG A 144 -0.78 -2.90 -8.94
C ARG A 144 -1.32 -4.34 -8.97
N SER A 145 -0.47 -5.33 -9.09
CA SER A 145 -0.85 -6.76 -9.22
C SER A 145 -0.71 -7.57 -7.92
N GLU A 146 -0.25 -6.94 -6.83
CA GLU A 146 0.07 -7.67 -5.60
C GLU A 146 -1.14 -7.94 -4.70
N THR A 147 -1.07 -9.06 -3.97
CA THR A 147 -2.05 -9.39 -2.93
C THR A 147 -2.05 -8.30 -1.85
N PRO A 148 -3.22 -7.78 -1.42
CA PRO A 148 -3.27 -6.74 -0.40
C PRO A 148 -2.51 -7.12 0.87
N SER A 149 -1.75 -6.17 1.43
CA SER A 149 -1.03 -6.38 2.69
C SER A 149 -1.97 -6.81 3.82
N PRO A 150 -1.60 -7.82 4.63
CA PRO A 150 -2.36 -8.16 5.84
C PRO A 150 -2.39 -7.02 6.88
N LEU A 151 -1.59 -5.97 6.70
CA LEU A 151 -1.54 -4.78 7.55
C LEU A 151 -2.16 -3.55 6.89
N GLN A 152 -2.69 -3.65 5.67
CA GLN A 152 -3.20 -2.49 4.93
C GLN A 152 -4.15 -1.61 5.73
N HIS A 153 -5.05 -2.20 6.53
CA HIS A 153 -6.03 -1.47 7.34
C HIS A 153 -5.42 -0.53 8.41
N PHE A 154 -4.12 -0.68 8.76
CA PHE A 154 -3.43 0.23 9.67
C PHE A 154 -3.28 1.65 9.14
N TRP A 155 -3.54 1.89 7.83
CA TRP A 155 -3.50 3.23 7.26
C TRP A 155 -4.40 4.22 8.02
N SER A 156 -5.60 3.81 8.39
CA SER A 156 -6.54 4.69 9.11
C SER A 156 -6.10 4.96 10.55
N LEU A 157 -5.45 3.99 11.20
CA LEU A 157 -4.83 4.17 12.51
C LEU A 157 -3.64 5.13 12.43
N SER A 158 -2.89 5.10 11.33
CA SER A 158 -1.79 6.03 11.06
C SER A 158 -2.31 7.46 10.90
N VAL A 159 -3.32 7.66 10.06
CA VAL A 159 -4.04 8.95 9.93
C VAL A 159 -4.57 9.43 11.29
N GLN A 160 -5.21 8.53 12.05
CA GLN A 160 -5.74 8.84 13.38
C GLN A 160 -4.64 9.24 14.38
N GLY A 161 -3.51 8.52 14.41
CA GLY A 161 -2.37 8.84 15.26
C GLY A 161 -1.77 10.20 14.95
N GLN A 162 -1.56 10.52 13.67
CA GLN A 162 -1.08 11.82 13.22
C GLN A 162 -2.08 12.95 13.57
N ALA A 163 -3.37 12.70 13.32
CA ALA A 163 -4.42 13.65 13.71
C ALA A 163 -4.45 13.89 15.21
N PHE A 164 -4.26 12.88 16.06
CA PHE A 164 -4.23 13.07 17.51
C PHE A 164 -3.09 13.99 17.97
N VAL A 165 -1.90 13.89 17.38
CA VAL A 165 -0.79 14.80 17.66
C VAL A 165 -1.17 16.23 17.30
N LEU A 166 -1.70 16.44 16.08
CA LEU A 166 -2.13 17.75 15.61
C LEU A 166 -3.27 18.33 16.45
N TRP A 167 -4.30 17.51 16.78
CA TRP A 167 -5.45 17.95 17.59
C TRP A 167 -5.06 18.37 18.99
N VAL A 168 -4.20 17.58 19.63
CA VAL A 168 -3.69 17.94 20.96
C VAL A 168 -2.89 19.25 20.92
N ALA A 169 -2.10 19.49 19.86
CA ALA A 169 -1.38 20.74 19.66
C ALA A 169 -2.34 21.94 19.46
N ILE A 170 -3.31 21.83 18.55
CA ILE A 170 -4.33 22.88 18.31
C ILE A 170 -5.12 23.17 19.58
N LEU A 171 -5.63 22.12 20.26
CA LEU A 171 -6.40 22.28 21.50
C LEU A 171 -5.57 22.86 22.64
N ALA A 172 -4.26 22.60 22.70
CA ALA A 172 -3.35 23.23 23.68
C ALA A 172 -3.21 24.72 23.41
N VAL A 173 -3.08 25.14 22.14
CA VAL A 173 -3.07 26.55 21.75
C VAL A 173 -4.42 27.22 22.08
N CYS A 174 -5.54 26.58 21.75
CA CYS A 174 -6.87 27.06 22.11
C CYS A 174 -6.99 27.24 23.63
N GLN A 175 -6.57 26.25 24.41
CA GLN A 175 -6.56 26.32 25.89
C GLN A 175 -5.70 27.50 26.41
N LEU A 176 -4.55 27.74 25.81
CA LEU A 176 -3.67 28.84 26.15
C LEU A 176 -4.33 30.20 25.88
N LEU A 177 -4.98 30.34 24.70
CA LEU A 177 -5.70 31.57 24.31
C LEU A 177 -6.90 31.87 25.24
N VAL A 178 -7.72 30.82 25.51
CA VAL A 178 -8.84 30.93 26.46
C VAL A 178 -8.35 31.42 27.83
N ARG A 179 -7.31 30.80 28.36
CA ARG A 179 -6.78 31.15 29.71
C ARG A 179 -6.08 32.50 29.77
N ARG A 180 -5.38 32.91 28.70
CA ARG A 180 -4.65 34.20 28.70
C ARG A 180 -5.51 35.38 28.30
N ARG A 181 -6.49 35.20 27.42
CA ARG A 181 -7.30 36.26 26.85
C ARG A 181 -8.73 36.33 27.41
N GLY A 182 -9.15 35.27 28.17
CA GLY A 182 -10.51 35.15 28.67
C GLY A 182 -11.56 34.92 27.58
N TRP A 183 -11.15 34.45 26.39
CA TRP A 183 -12.10 34.21 25.30
C TRP A 183 -12.94 32.97 25.58
N ALA A 184 -14.18 32.97 25.07
CA ALA A 184 -15.07 31.81 25.23
C ALA A 184 -14.50 30.56 24.52
N ALA A 185 -14.36 29.47 25.27
CA ALA A 185 -13.75 28.23 24.78
C ALA A 185 -14.43 27.70 23.50
N ASP A 186 -15.77 27.69 23.47
CA ASP A 186 -16.55 27.23 22.30
C ASP A 186 -16.24 28.07 21.04
N ARG A 187 -16.05 29.37 21.18
CA ARG A 187 -15.71 30.25 20.03
C ARG A 187 -14.30 29.99 19.52
N VAL A 188 -13.31 29.93 20.41
CA VAL A 188 -11.91 29.67 20.01
C VAL A 188 -11.77 28.34 19.31
N VAL A 189 -12.36 27.30 19.89
CA VAL A 189 -12.33 25.94 19.31
C VAL A 189 -13.12 25.88 18.01
N GLY A 190 -14.31 26.54 17.97
CA GLY A 190 -15.12 26.60 16.75
C GLY A 190 -14.43 27.28 15.58
N VAL A 191 -13.73 28.41 15.82
CA VAL A 191 -12.97 29.11 14.77
C VAL A 191 -11.78 28.27 14.31
N ALA A 192 -11.02 27.70 15.25
CA ALA A 192 -9.84 26.90 14.92
C ALA A 192 -10.21 25.68 14.05
N PHE A 193 -11.21 24.89 14.48
CA PHE A 193 -11.61 23.71 13.72
C PHE A 193 -12.49 24.03 12.52
N GLY A 194 -13.18 25.17 12.49
CA GLY A 194 -13.82 25.69 11.29
C GLY A 194 -12.80 25.98 10.18
N ALA A 195 -11.68 26.60 10.52
CA ALA A 195 -10.58 26.84 9.58
C ALA A 195 -9.96 25.52 9.09
N VAL A 196 -9.68 24.56 9.99
CA VAL A 196 -9.17 23.23 9.61
C VAL A 196 -10.14 22.51 8.68
N PHE A 197 -11.45 22.56 9.00
CA PHE A 197 -12.49 21.95 8.15
C PHE A 197 -12.47 22.51 6.73
N LEU A 198 -12.50 23.84 6.61
CA LEU A 198 -12.55 24.49 5.29
C LEU A 198 -11.30 24.18 4.44
N VAL A 199 -10.11 24.33 5.04
CA VAL A 199 -8.84 24.10 4.33
C VAL A 199 -8.72 22.62 3.92
N SER A 200 -8.92 21.70 4.86
CA SER A 200 -8.77 20.27 4.58
C SER A 200 -9.87 19.75 3.66
N PHE A 201 -11.11 20.22 3.78
CA PHE A 201 -12.19 19.80 2.89
C PHE A 201 -11.97 20.27 1.44
N THR A 202 -11.57 21.54 1.27
CA THR A 202 -11.21 22.06 -0.06
C THR A 202 -10.06 21.25 -0.66
N TYR A 203 -9.01 21.00 0.11
CA TYR A 203 -7.89 20.18 -0.31
C TYR A 203 -8.34 18.75 -0.68
N SER A 204 -9.18 18.12 0.16
CA SER A 204 -9.73 16.78 -0.09
C SER A 204 -10.46 16.69 -1.43
N VAL A 205 -11.33 17.67 -1.73
CA VAL A 205 -12.05 17.71 -3.01
C VAL A 205 -11.11 17.84 -4.21
N LEU A 206 -10.14 18.75 -4.11
CA LEU A 206 -9.19 19.01 -5.20
C LEU A 206 -8.27 17.82 -5.46
N ILE A 207 -7.66 17.25 -4.41
CA ILE A 207 -6.72 16.13 -4.57
C ILE A 207 -7.45 14.84 -4.99
N THR A 208 -8.68 14.62 -4.53
CA THR A 208 -9.48 13.46 -4.97
C THR A 208 -9.80 13.54 -6.46
N ALA A 209 -10.05 14.75 -6.97
CA ALA A 209 -10.29 14.95 -8.41
C ALA A 209 -9.02 14.78 -9.26
N ALA A 210 -7.86 15.06 -8.71
CA ALA A 210 -6.57 14.95 -9.40
C ALA A 210 -5.99 13.52 -9.31
N ASP A 211 -5.97 12.94 -8.10
CA ASP A 211 -5.46 11.60 -7.82
C ASP A 211 -6.21 11.00 -6.62
N GLN A 212 -7.26 10.24 -6.93
CA GLN A 212 -8.10 9.61 -5.92
C GLN A 212 -7.33 8.58 -5.07
N ARG A 213 -6.40 7.85 -5.67
CA ARG A 213 -5.69 6.75 -4.98
C ARG A 213 -4.83 7.30 -3.85
N SER A 214 -4.00 8.29 -4.15
CA SER A 214 -3.19 8.99 -3.15
C SER A 214 -4.05 9.74 -2.14
N ALA A 215 -5.13 10.41 -2.58
CA ALA A 215 -6.06 11.15 -1.72
C ALA A 215 -6.72 10.28 -0.64
N TYR A 216 -6.97 9.00 -0.97
CA TYR A 216 -7.60 8.05 -0.04
C TYR A 216 -6.77 7.84 1.23
N PHE A 217 -5.44 7.80 1.11
CA PHE A 217 -4.49 7.58 2.20
C PHE A 217 -3.91 8.88 2.78
N ASP A 218 -4.14 10.03 2.12
CA ASP A 218 -3.56 11.31 2.53
C ASP A 218 -4.19 11.84 3.81
N THR A 219 -3.36 12.14 4.81
CA THR A 219 -3.82 12.67 6.09
C THR A 219 -4.49 14.03 5.94
N GLY A 220 -3.94 14.93 5.12
CA GLY A 220 -4.48 16.27 4.87
C GLY A 220 -5.90 16.23 4.29
N ALA A 221 -6.14 15.27 3.38
CA ALA A 221 -7.45 15.04 2.78
C ALA A 221 -8.52 14.49 3.75
N ARG A 222 -8.12 14.01 4.93
CA ARG A 222 -8.99 13.39 5.94
C ARG A 222 -9.20 14.25 7.19
N LEU A 223 -8.40 15.30 7.44
CA LEU A 223 -8.49 16.11 8.68
C LEU A 223 -9.84 16.80 8.84
N TRP A 224 -10.55 17.13 7.77
CA TRP A 224 -11.88 17.75 7.85
C TRP A 224 -12.93 16.84 8.53
N GLU A 225 -12.82 15.50 8.42
CA GLU A 225 -13.69 14.54 9.10
C GLU A 225 -13.52 14.62 10.62
N PHE A 226 -12.26 14.71 11.08
CA PHE A 226 -11.94 14.99 12.48
C PHE A 226 -12.47 16.38 12.91
N ALA A 227 -12.27 17.41 12.07
CA ALA A 227 -12.75 18.76 12.37
C ALA A 227 -14.28 18.78 12.48
N ALA A 228 -15.00 18.05 11.63
CA ALA A 228 -16.45 17.88 11.74
C ALA A 228 -16.88 17.33 13.11
N GLY A 229 -16.13 16.32 13.63
CA GLY A 229 -16.35 15.79 14.98
C GLY A 229 -16.16 16.84 16.08
N SER A 230 -15.11 17.68 15.96
CA SER A 230 -14.84 18.77 16.90
C SER A 230 -15.91 19.87 16.83
N LEU A 231 -16.32 20.25 15.64
CA LEU A 231 -17.38 21.24 15.40
C LEU A 231 -18.74 20.73 15.92
N LEU A 232 -19.02 19.43 15.78
CA LEU A 232 -20.24 18.83 16.33
C LEU A 232 -20.31 18.99 17.85
N VAL A 233 -19.19 18.80 18.59
CA VAL A 233 -19.15 19.03 20.04
C VAL A 233 -19.50 20.49 20.39
N VAL A 234 -18.96 21.44 19.63
CA VAL A 234 -19.21 22.88 19.83
C VAL A 234 -20.66 23.24 19.49
N ALA A 235 -21.21 22.66 18.42
CA ALA A 235 -22.55 22.95 17.92
C ALA A 235 -23.69 22.33 18.76
N LEU A 236 -23.48 21.14 19.34
CA LEU A 236 -24.51 20.39 20.07
C LEU A 236 -25.32 21.19 21.10
N PRO A 237 -24.73 22.06 21.94
CA PRO A 237 -25.49 22.84 22.94
C PRO A 237 -26.45 23.87 22.34
N TYR A 238 -26.19 24.28 21.09
CA TYR A 238 -26.98 25.31 20.40
C TYR A 238 -28.10 24.71 19.54
N VAL A 239 -28.05 23.40 19.27
CA VAL A 239 -29.08 22.69 18.48
C VAL A 239 -30.25 22.29 19.38
N ARG A 240 -31.37 22.97 19.22
CA ARG A 240 -32.60 22.71 19.97
C ARG A 240 -33.68 22.13 19.05
N LEU A 241 -33.68 20.81 18.94
CA LEU A 241 -34.67 20.07 18.16
C LEU A 241 -35.61 19.29 19.07
N GLY A 242 -36.89 19.28 18.73
CA GLY A 242 -37.87 18.44 19.43
C GLY A 242 -37.62 16.96 19.27
N ASP A 243 -38.05 16.13 20.20
CA ASP A 243 -37.78 14.70 20.26
C ASP A 243 -38.20 13.94 18.99
N ARG A 244 -39.30 14.29 18.37
CA ARG A 244 -39.77 13.68 17.11
C ARG A 244 -38.78 13.96 15.96
N VAL A 245 -38.34 15.21 15.82
CA VAL A 245 -37.37 15.62 14.77
C VAL A 245 -36.07 14.92 14.99
N ARG A 246 -35.55 14.88 16.25
CA ARG A 246 -34.33 14.16 16.59
C ARG A 246 -34.41 12.67 16.24
N ALA A 247 -35.56 12.03 16.52
CA ALA A 247 -35.76 10.62 16.20
C ALA A 247 -35.75 10.37 14.68
N VAL A 248 -36.49 11.20 13.91
CA VAL A 248 -36.54 11.10 12.44
C VAL A 248 -35.16 11.32 11.82
N VAL A 249 -34.46 12.40 12.20
CA VAL A 249 -33.13 12.72 11.71
C VAL A 249 -32.15 11.60 12.07
N GLY A 250 -32.23 11.05 13.29
CA GLY A 250 -31.37 9.94 13.69
C GLY A 250 -31.61 8.66 12.88
N TRP A 251 -32.87 8.27 12.63
CA TRP A 251 -33.18 7.11 11.80
C TRP A 251 -32.76 7.30 10.34
N ALA A 252 -32.95 8.51 9.78
CA ALA A 252 -32.48 8.85 8.44
C ALA A 252 -30.95 8.74 8.37
N GLY A 253 -30.23 9.23 9.40
CA GLY A 253 -28.78 9.09 9.50
C GLY A 253 -28.33 7.62 9.57
N LEU A 254 -28.98 6.80 10.40
CA LEU A 254 -28.62 5.37 10.49
C LEU A 254 -28.92 4.64 9.17
N ALA A 255 -30.07 4.88 8.56
CA ALA A 255 -30.40 4.31 7.25
C ALA A 255 -29.43 4.77 6.16
N GLY A 256 -29.05 6.06 6.16
CA GLY A 256 -28.05 6.59 5.22
C GLY A 256 -26.68 5.94 5.38
N LEU A 257 -26.22 5.68 6.61
CA LEU A 257 -24.96 4.94 6.85
C LEU A 257 -25.03 3.52 6.27
N LEU A 258 -26.15 2.82 6.45
CA LEU A 258 -26.32 1.46 5.94
C LEU A 258 -26.43 1.43 4.40
N ALA A 259 -27.00 2.47 3.82
CA ALA A 259 -27.25 2.54 2.37
C ALA A 259 -26.01 2.96 1.55
N LEU A 260 -25.05 3.67 2.12
CA LEU A 260 -23.94 4.31 1.37
C LEU A 260 -23.27 3.35 0.39
N GLY A 261 -22.70 2.27 0.86
CA GLY A 261 -21.94 1.36 0.00
C GLY A 261 -22.80 0.48 -0.91
N MET A 262 -24.13 0.52 -0.76
CA MET A 262 -25.07 -0.18 -1.65
C MET A 262 -25.58 0.72 -2.78
N VAL A 263 -25.73 2.03 -2.51
CA VAL A 263 -26.40 2.98 -3.40
C VAL A 263 -25.42 3.88 -4.15
N VAL A 264 -24.27 4.19 -3.54
CA VAL A 264 -23.29 5.12 -4.12
C VAL A 264 -22.09 4.35 -4.64
N ASP A 265 -21.77 4.57 -5.91
CA ASP A 265 -20.47 4.18 -6.42
C ASP A 265 -19.43 5.18 -5.90
N VAL A 266 -18.54 4.68 -5.06
CA VAL A 266 -17.49 5.49 -4.41
C VAL A 266 -16.20 5.54 -5.23
N GLN A 267 -16.12 4.77 -6.35
CA GLN A 267 -14.96 4.77 -7.23
C GLN A 267 -14.85 6.13 -7.93
N GLY A 268 -13.65 6.68 -7.96
CA GLY A 268 -13.35 7.98 -8.59
C GLY A 268 -13.69 9.22 -7.77
N GLY A 269 -14.52 9.14 -6.72
CA GLY A 269 -15.01 10.33 -5.99
C GLY A 269 -14.80 10.34 -4.47
N PHE A 270 -14.24 9.29 -3.90
CA PHE A 270 -14.03 9.16 -2.45
C PHE A 270 -12.51 9.31 -2.11
N PRO A 271 -12.11 10.08 -1.06
CA PRO A 271 -12.96 10.69 -0.03
C PRO A 271 -13.72 11.94 -0.48
N GLY A 272 -13.10 12.92 -1.12
CA GLY A 272 -13.70 14.13 -1.68
C GLY A 272 -14.99 14.57 -0.96
N PHE A 273 -15.97 15.04 -1.75
CA PHE A 273 -17.28 15.45 -1.21
C PHE A 273 -18.17 14.25 -0.81
N LEU A 274 -17.93 13.05 -1.35
CA LEU A 274 -18.75 11.87 -1.03
C LEU A 274 -18.63 11.44 0.44
N ALA A 275 -17.48 11.67 1.07
CA ALA A 275 -17.28 11.38 2.48
C ALA A 275 -18.10 12.28 3.43
N LEU A 276 -18.70 13.38 2.93
CA LEU A 276 -19.71 14.13 3.70
C LEU A 276 -20.93 13.26 4.07
N TRP A 277 -21.27 12.31 3.22
CA TRP A 277 -22.43 11.44 3.45
C TRP A 277 -22.31 10.67 4.79
N PRO A 278 -21.29 9.82 5.02
CA PRO A 278 -21.18 9.09 6.28
C PRO A 278 -20.97 10.01 7.48
N VAL A 279 -20.23 11.10 7.34
CA VAL A 279 -19.97 12.07 8.41
C VAL A 279 -21.27 12.76 8.85
N LEU A 280 -22.10 13.25 7.93
CA LEU A 280 -23.39 13.87 8.23
C LEU A 280 -24.39 12.87 8.80
N CYS A 281 -24.43 11.66 8.27
CA CYS A 281 -25.25 10.57 8.80
C CYS A 281 -24.87 10.23 10.24
N ALA A 282 -23.59 10.12 10.55
CA ALA A 282 -23.11 9.89 11.92
C ALA A 282 -23.44 11.06 12.84
N ALA A 283 -23.29 12.30 12.39
CA ALA A 283 -23.67 13.49 13.14
C ALA A 283 -25.18 13.49 13.46
N ALA A 284 -26.03 13.09 12.51
CA ALA A 284 -27.48 12.94 12.69
C ALA A 284 -27.82 11.90 13.77
N VAL A 285 -27.11 10.76 13.78
CA VAL A 285 -27.27 9.73 14.84
C VAL A 285 -26.83 10.29 16.20
N VAL A 286 -25.68 10.98 16.28
CA VAL A 286 -25.22 11.63 17.53
C VAL A 286 -26.21 12.67 18.04
N LEU A 287 -26.82 13.46 17.15
CA LEU A 287 -27.89 14.42 17.48
C LEU A 287 -29.09 13.77 18.10
N SER A 288 -29.49 12.57 17.67
CA SER A 288 -30.69 11.87 18.22
C SER A 288 -30.54 11.56 19.71
N GLY A 289 -29.31 11.41 20.21
CA GLY A 289 -29.01 11.17 21.62
C GLY A 289 -28.67 12.42 22.44
N SER A 290 -28.75 13.65 21.89
CA SER A 290 -28.27 14.88 22.55
C SER A 290 -29.21 15.50 23.58
N GLY A 291 -30.51 15.06 23.71
CA GLY A 291 -31.45 15.60 24.65
C GLY A 291 -31.42 14.94 26.04
N ALA A 292 -32.40 15.29 26.89
CA ALA A 292 -32.53 14.74 28.23
C ALA A 292 -32.70 13.20 28.21
N GLN A 293 -33.38 12.69 27.18
CA GLN A 293 -33.53 11.26 26.92
C GLN A 293 -33.09 10.92 25.50
N PRO A 294 -32.38 9.79 25.28
CA PRO A 294 -32.07 9.32 23.95
C PRO A 294 -33.33 8.91 23.23
N VAL A 295 -33.51 9.31 21.96
CA VAL A 295 -34.68 9.02 21.13
C VAL A 295 -34.26 8.31 19.84
N GLY A 296 -35.23 7.67 19.16
CA GLY A 296 -34.97 7.01 17.88
C GLY A 296 -33.83 5.97 17.94
N PRO A 297 -32.90 5.99 17.00
CA PRO A 297 -31.81 5.01 16.94
C PRO A 297 -30.88 5.10 18.14
N ALA A 298 -30.70 6.27 18.77
CA ALA A 298 -29.82 6.41 19.94
C ALA A 298 -30.30 5.52 21.12
N ARG A 299 -31.61 5.34 21.29
CA ARG A 299 -32.15 4.42 22.30
C ARG A 299 -31.82 2.96 21.98
N PHE A 300 -31.89 2.57 20.71
CA PHE A 300 -31.55 1.23 20.23
C PHE A 300 -30.05 0.96 20.36
N LEU A 301 -29.23 1.91 19.95
CA LEU A 301 -27.75 1.83 20.00
C LEU A 301 -27.23 1.85 21.45
N ALA A 302 -27.94 2.43 22.40
CA ALA A 302 -27.61 2.40 23.82
C ALA A 302 -27.82 1.02 24.47
N SER A 303 -28.35 0.03 23.75
CA SER A 303 -28.58 -1.31 24.27
C SER A 303 -27.27 -2.02 24.69
N ARG A 304 -27.39 -3.00 25.58
CA ARG A 304 -26.24 -3.74 26.14
C ARG A 304 -25.41 -4.45 25.05
N ALA A 305 -26.06 -5.00 24.02
CA ALA A 305 -25.40 -5.72 22.94
C ALA A 305 -24.49 -4.79 22.12
N PHE A 306 -25.04 -3.65 21.65
CA PHE A 306 -24.27 -2.66 20.92
C PHE A 306 -23.17 -2.02 21.77
N GLY A 307 -23.42 -1.78 23.05
CA GLY A 307 -22.42 -1.30 23.98
C GLY A 307 -21.26 -2.29 24.21
N MET A 308 -21.50 -3.60 24.17
CA MET A 308 -20.44 -4.62 24.21
C MET A 308 -19.59 -4.58 22.92
N LEU A 309 -20.23 -4.64 21.78
CA LEU A 309 -19.55 -4.57 20.47
C LEU A 309 -18.78 -3.26 20.30
N GLY A 310 -19.33 -2.13 20.74
CA GLY A 310 -18.65 -0.83 20.69
C GLY A 310 -17.40 -0.75 21.54
N ARG A 311 -17.35 -1.48 22.67
CA ARG A 311 -16.12 -1.62 23.47
C ARG A 311 -15.06 -2.47 22.77
N ASP A 312 -15.48 -3.49 22.02
CA ASP A 312 -14.61 -4.41 21.30
C ASP A 312 -14.26 -3.88 19.88
N ALA A 313 -14.85 -2.75 19.45
CA ALA A 313 -14.73 -2.22 18.09
C ALA A 313 -13.29 -1.99 17.62
N TYR A 314 -12.42 -1.50 18.51
CA TYR A 314 -11.00 -1.30 18.17
C TYR A 314 -10.29 -2.64 17.95
N SER A 315 -10.47 -3.60 18.83
CA SER A 315 -9.89 -4.93 18.69
C SER A 315 -10.43 -5.68 17.47
N LEU A 316 -11.74 -5.51 17.16
CA LEU A 316 -12.36 -6.10 15.98
C LEU A 316 -11.77 -5.50 14.69
N TYR A 317 -11.56 -4.17 14.68
CA TYR A 317 -10.88 -3.49 13.57
C TYR A 317 -9.48 -4.03 13.34
N LEU A 318 -8.71 -4.30 14.42
CA LEU A 318 -7.34 -4.80 14.32
C LEU A 318 -7.25 -6.23 13.75
N VAL A 319 -8.17 -7.14 14.12
CA VAL A 319 -8.01 -8.57 13.82
C VAL A 319 -8.71 -9.04 12.54
N HIS A 320 -9.77 -8.35 12.08
CA HIS A 320 -10.60 -8.85 10.97
C HIS A 320 -9.85 -8.91 9.64
N TRP A 321 -9.06 -7.88 9.33
CA TRP A 321 -8.37 -7.76 8.05
C TRP A 321 -7.23 -8.79 7.87
N PRO A 322 -6.30 -8.96 8.84
CA PRO A 322 -5.30 -10.01 8.75
C PRO A 322 -5.91 -11.41 8.57
N LEU A 323 -7.02 -11.70 9.27
CA LEU A 323 -7.72 -12.98 9.12
C LEU A 323 -8.32 -13.16 7.73
N LEU A 324 -8.93 -12.11 7.17
CA LEU A 324 -9.47 -12.13 5.83
C LEU A 324 -8.37 -12.41 4.80
N ILE A 325 -7.29 -11.63 4.82
CA ILE A 325 -6.19 -11.77 3.85
C ILE A 325 -5.51 -13.14 4.01
N THR A 326 -5.29 -13.61 5.25
CA THR A 326 -4.73 -14.96 5.47
C THR A 326 -5.65 -16.05 4.87
N LEU A 327 -6.98 -15.93 5.03
CA LEU A 327 -7.91 -16.89 4.40
C LEU A 327 -7.76 -16.87 2.87
N LEU A 328 -7.70 -15.70 2.25
CA LEU A 328 -7.57 -15.57 0.80
C LEU A 328 -6.25 -16.18 0.30
N VAL A 329 -5.15 -15.91 0.97
CA VAL A 329 -3.82 -16.46 0.63
C VAL A 329 -3.83 -18.00 0.75
N VAL A 330 -4.30 -18.54 1.87
CA VAL A 330 -4.32 -20.01 2.10
C VAL A 330 -5.22 -20.75 1.11
N THR A 331 -6.31 -20.11 0.70
CA THR A 331 -7.28 -20.74 -0.21
C THR A 331 -7.01 -20.44 -1.69
N GLY A 332 -6.09 -19.53 -2.02
CA GLY A 332 -5.83 -19.06 -3.39
C GLY A 332 -7.04 -18.39 -4.05
N ARG A 333 -7.98 -17.84 -3.25
CA ARG A 333 -9.24 -17.27 -3.77
C ARG A 333 -9.19 -15.76 -3.77
N SER A 334 -9.81 -15.15 -4.77
CA SER A 334 -9.97 -13.68 -4.86
C SER A 334 -11.03 -13.12 -3.89
N ASN A 335 -11.89 -13.96 -3.32
CA ASN A 335 -12.94 -13.56 -2.37
C ASN A 335 -13.23 -14.66 -1.35
N ALA A 336 -13.75 -14.27 -0.18
CA ALA A 336 -14.02 -15.18 0.93
C ALA A 336 -15.28 -16.05 0.74
N GLY A 337 -16.16 -15.69 -0.18
CA GLY A 337 -17.48 -16.31 -0.32
C GLY A 337 -18.35 -16.13 0.93
N LEU A 338 -19.56 -16.70 0.94
CA LEU A 338 -20.48 -16.54 2.07
C LEU A 338 -20.00 -17.29 3.32
N THR A 339 -19.60 -18.53 3.18
CA THR A 339 -19.20 -19.40 4.31
C THR A 339 -17.85 -18.99 4.89
N GLY A 340 -16.85 -18.74 4.04
CA GLY A 340 -15.53 -18.25 4.48
C GLY A 340 -15.64 -16.89 5.14
N GLY A 341 -16.42 -15.97 4.57
CA GLY A 341 -16.68 -14.66 5.14
C GLY A 341 -17.38 -14.72 6.51
N ALA A 342 -18.41 -15.58 6.65
CA ALA A 342 -19.05 -15.79 7.93
C ALA A 342 -18.08 -16.36 8.99
N LEU A 343 -17.20 -17.27 8.59
CA LEU A 343 -16.16 -17.82 9.48
C LEU A 343 -15.19 -16.72 9.92
N VAL A 344 -14.68 -15.90 8.99
CA VAL A 344 -13.80 -14.76 9.30
C VAL A 344 -14.45 -13.84 10.30
N ILE A 345 -15.72 -13.45 10.11
CA ILE A 345 -16.46 -12.57 11.04
C ILE A 345 -16.59 -13.23 12.41
N ALA A 346 -17.00 -14.50 12.48
CA ALA A 346 -17.17 -15.21 13.75
C ALA A 346 -15.85 -15.31 14.54
N VAL A 347 -14.77 -15.73 13.87
CA VAL A 347 -13.43 -15.82 14.48
C VAL A 347 -12.93 -14.43 14.90
N SER A 348 -13.13 -13.41 14.07
CA SER A 348 -12.78 -12.02 14.39
C SER A 348 -13.47 -11.52 15.65
N LEU A 349 -14.76 -11.80 15.84
CA LEU A 349 -15.51 -11.41 17.03
C LEU A 349 -14.96 -12.08 18.30
N VAL A 350 -14.61 -13.37 18.21
CA VAL A 350 -14.02 -14.12 19.35
C VAL A 350 -12.64 -13.55 19.70
N LEU A 351 -11.77 -13.37 18.70
CA LEU A 351 -10.42 -12.84 18.91
C LEU A 351 -10.46 -11.39 19.39
N ALA A 352 -11.35 -10.56 18.84
CA ALA A 352 -11.55 -9.19 19.30
C ALA A 352 -11.97 -9.13 20.77
N ARG A 353 -12.86 -10.00 21.18
CA ARG A 353 -13.28 -10.10 22.58
C ARG A 353 -12.12 -10.53 23.47
N GLY A 354 -11.32 -11.52 23.05
CA GLY A 354 -10.10 -11.96 23.75
C GLY A 354 -9.09 -10.83 23.87
N LEU A 355 -8.76 -10.16 22.77
CA LEU A 355 -7.81 -9.04 22.74
C LEU A 355 -8.26 -7.89 23.64
N THR A 356 -9.55 -7.55 23.60
CA THR A 356 -10.12 -6.55 24.50
C THR A 356 -10.00 -6.97 25.96
N ALA A 357 -10.36 -8.19 26.29
CA ALA A 357 -10.37 -8.67 27.67
C ALA A 357 -8.97 -8.80 28.29
N VAL A 358 -8.00 -9.27 27.50
CA VAL A 358 -6.66 -9.59 27.97
C VAL A 358 -5.70 -8.39 27.90
N VAL A 359 -5.86 -7.53 26.88
CA VAL A 359 -4.90 -6.43 26.62
C VAL A 359 -5.55 -5.05 26.85
N ASP A 360 -6.58 -4.71 26.07
CA ASP A 360 -7.09 -3.34 26.04
C ASP A 360 -7.80 -2.93 27.35
N ALA A 361 -8.66 -3.79 27.90
CA ALA A 361 -9.38 -3.47 29.14
C ALA A 361 -8.46 -3.34 30.37
N PRO A 362 -7.49 -4.22 30.62
CA PRO A 362 -6.52 -4.05 31.71
C PRO A 362 -5.69 -2.77 31.57
N VAL A 363 -5.21 -2.45 30.35
CA VAL A 363 -4.44 -1.22 30.11
C VAL A 363 -5.29 0.02 30.36
N ARG A 364 -6.57 0.02 29.95
CA ARG A 364 -7.52 1.11 30.25
C ARG A 364 -7.83 1.26 31.73
N ALA A 365 -7.92 0.15 32.46
CA ALA A 365 -8.24 0.15 33.89
C ALA A 365 -7.07 0.56 34.79
N TRP A 366 -5.84 0.58 34.26
CA TRP A 366 -4.62 0.82 35.04
C TRP A 366 -4.47 2.29 35.44
N ARG A 367 -5.12 2.69 36.55
CA ARG A 367 -5.16 4.09 37.06
C ARG A 367 -3.82 4.60 37.59
N ARG A 368 -2.93 3.73 38.13
CA ARG A 368 -1.61 4.14 38.60
C ARG A 368 -0.74 4.80 37.55
N SER A 369 -0.97 4.53 36.28
CA SER A 369 -0.30 5.17 35.17
C SER A 369 -0.65 6.66 35.02
N ASP A 370 -1.73 7.12 35.65
CA ASP A 370 -2.13 8.53 35.62
C ASP A 370 -1.39 9.40 36.64
N SER A 371 -0.60 8.81 37.54
CA SER A 371 0.18 9.53 38.57
C SER A 371 1.54 10.02 38.07
N SER A 372 2.19 9.30 37.14
CA SER A 372 3.53 9.62 36.62
C SER A 372 3.56 9.58 35.09
N PRO A 373 4.23 10.52 34.40
CA PRO A 373 4.41 10.49 32.94
C PRO A 373 5.40 9.39 32.50
N LEU A 374 6.23 8.88 33.40
CA LEU A 374 7.21 7.81 33.09
C LEU A 374 6.54 6.47 32.82
N ILE A 375 5.40 6.19 33.47
CA ILE A 375 4.71 4.91 33.27
C ILE A 375 4.15 4.77 31.85
N PRO A 376 3.38 5.72 31.29
CA PRO A 376 2.97 5.66 29.89
C PRO A 376 4.16 5.55 28.92
N LEU A 377 5.24 6.28 29.18
CA LEU A 377 6.45 6.22 28.35
C LEU A 377 7.10 4.84 28.41
N ALA A 378 7.22 4.24 29.60
CA ALA A 378 7.76 2.88 29.75
C ALA A 378 6.88 1.83 29.03
N VAL A 379 5.54 1.94 29.15
CA VAL A 379 4.63 1.05 28.41
C VAL A 379 4.84 1.18 26.90
N LEU A 380 4.95 2.40 26.37
CA LEU A 380 5.21 2.62 24.96
C LEU A 380 6.56 2.03 24.54
N ALA A 381 7.62 2.30 25.30
CA ALA A 381 8.96 1.79 25.01
C ALA A 381 9.00 0.24 25.02
N VAL A 382 8.43 -0.40 26.05
CA VAL A 382 8.36 -1.86 26.14
C VAL A 382 7.53 -2.44 25.00
N THR A 383 6.37 -1.86 24.71
CA THR A 383 5.49 -2.35 23.64
C THR A 383 6.17 -2.23 22.26
N THR A 384 6.87 -1.12 22.02
CA THR A 384 7.66 -0.93 20.79
C THR A 384 8.80 -1.96 20.73
N ALA A 385 9.56 -2.14 21.80
CA ALA A 385 10.66 -3.09 21.83
C ALA A 385 10.21 -4.54 21.58
N VAL A 386 9.05 -4.94 22.10
CA VAL A 386 8.47 -6.27 21.90
C VAL A 386 8.17 -6.56 20.41
N VAL A 387 7.84 -5.56 19.60
CA VAL A 387 7.65 -5.71 18.14
C VAL A 387 8.98 -5.59 17.41
N VAL A 388 9.79 -4.59 17.77
CA VAL A 388 11.06 -4.28 17.08
C VAL A 388 12.07 -5.42 17.20
N THR A 389 12.17 -6.05 18.38
CA THR A 389 13.19 -7.08 18.61
C THR A 389 13.02 -8.31 17.69
N PRO A 390 11.84 -8.97 17.59
CA PRO A 390 11.69 -10.09 16.67
C PRO A 390 11.71 -9.68 15.20
N LEU A 391 11.19 -8.49 14.84
CA LEU A 391 11.23 -7.98 13.48
C LEU A 391 12.67 -7.73 13.03
N ALA A 392 13.45 -6.95 13.78
CA ALA A 392 14.84 -6.67 13.45
C ALA A 392 15.71 -7.94 13.50
N GLY A 393 15.46 -8.83 14.46
CA GLY A 393 16.12 -10.12 14.53
C GLY A 393 15.88 -10.98 13.30
N TRP A 394 14.65 -11.02 12.79
CA TRP A 394 14.32 -11.73 11.56
C TRP A 394 15.01 -11.09 10.34
N GLN A 395 14.94 -9.77 10.18
CA GLN A 395 15.61 -9.04 9.09
C GLN A 395 17.14 -9.28 9.08
N VAL A 396 17.78 -9.23 10.26
CA VAL A 396 19.22 -9.50 10.37
C VAL A 396 19.55 -10.94 9.99
N ALA A 397 18.77 -11.92 10.46
CA ALA A 397 18.99 -13.33 10.12
C ALA A 397 18.82 -13.57 8.61
N SER A 398 17.80 -12.98 7.98
CA SER A 398 17.61 -13.04 6.52
C SER A 398 18.80 -12.40 5.77
N ALA A 399 19.23 -11.21 6.17
CA ALA A 399 20.34 -10.52 5.53
C ALA A 399 21.69 -11.27 5.67
N ILE A 400 21.91 -12.04 6.75
CA ILE A 400 23.09 -12.91 6.88
C ILE A 400 22.99 -14.05 5.89
N GLN A 401 21.85 -14.73 5.82
CA GLN A 401 21.60 -15.82 4.88
C GLN A 401 21.78 -15.35 3.42
N ASP A 402 21.22 -14.18 3.07
CA ASP A 402 21.35 -13.59 1.72
C ASP A 402 22.82 -13.35 1.34
N ARG A 403 23.62 -12.84 2.29
CA ARG A 403 25.06 -12.62 2.04
C ARG A 403 25.84 -13.93 1.84
N GLU A 404 25.51 -14.96 2.59
CA GLU A 404 26.14 -16.28 2.44
C GLU A 404 25.84 -16.89 1.05
N VAL A 405 24.58 -16.78 0.60
CA VAL A 405 24.16 -17.25 -0.74
C VAL A 405 24.85 -16.43 -1.84
N GLN A 406 24.84 -15.10 -1.74
CA GLN A 406 25.47 -14.21 -2.72
C GLN A 406 26.98 -14.41 -2.82
N ALA A 407 27.67 -14.74 -1.73
CA ALA A 407 29.12 -15.02 -1.76
C ALA A 407 29.48 -16.26 -2.61
N ARG A 408 28.52 -17.18 -2.81
CA ARG A 408 28.69 -18.40 -3.61
C ARG A 408 28.06 -18.32 -4.99
N ALA A 409 27.32 -17.26 -5.29
CA ALA A 409 26.48 -17.13 -6.48
C ALA A 409 27.21 -17.39 -7.80
N LEU A 410 28.48 -16.95 -7.94
CA LEU A 410 29.26 -17.17 -9.14
C LEU A 410 29.58 -18.64 -9.41
N LEU A 411 29.62 -19.48 -8.37
CA LEU A 411 29.88 -20.91 -8.48
C LEU A 411 28.61 -21.72 -8.58
N ASP A 412 27.63 -21.37 -7.77
CA ASP A 412 26.40 -22.15 -7.59
C ASP A 412 25.27 -21.74 -8.55
N ASN A 413 25.33 -20.52 -9.13
CA ASN A 413 24.24 -19.94 -9.94
C ASN A 413 24.78 -19.38 -11.28
N PRO A 414 25.34 -20.20 -12.17
CA PRO A 414 25.92 -19.76 -13.44
C PRO A 414 24.88 -19.24 -14.46
N GLY A 415 23.56 -19.47 -14.27
CA GLY A 415 22.50 -19.01 -15.16
C GLY A 415 22.70 -19.47 -16.60
N ALA A 416 22.50 -18.59 -17.57
CA ALA A 416 22.63 -18.89 -19.00
C ALA A 416 24.04 -19.36 -19.43
N ALA A 417 25.08 -19.20 -18.59
CA ALA A 417 26.42 -19.65 -18.94
C ALA A 417 26.50 -21.16 -19.14
N VAL A 418 25.68 -21.99 -18.46
CA VAL A 418 25.65 -23.45 -18.65
C VAL A 418 25.24 -23.87 -20.06
N LEU A 419 24.46 -23.05 -20.77
CA LEU A 419 24.02 -23.30 -22.14
C LEU A 419 25.16 -23.03 -23.16
N ARG A 420 26.17 -22.22 -22.75
CA ARG A 420 27.32 -21.89 -23.57
C ARG A 420 28.50 -22.84 -23.31
N ASP A 421 28.66 -23.22 -22.06
CA ASP A 421 29.75 -24.12 -21.62
C ASP A 421 29.20 -25.23 -20.73
N PRO A 422 28.83 -26.39 -21.33
CA PRO A 422 28.33 -27.54 -20.58
C PRO A 422 29.37 -28.18 -19.63
N THR A 423 30.63 -27.73 -19.67
CA THR A 423 31.69 -28.24 -18.79
C THR A 423 31.79 -27.52 -17.45
N LEU A 424 30.97 -26.47 -17.26
CA LEU A 424 30.92 -25.75 -15.99
C LEU A 424 30.53 -26.69 -14.83
N PRO A 425 31.13 -26.48 -13.63
CA PRO A 425 30.76 -27.26 -12.46
C PRO A 425 29.26 -27.23 -12.20
N GLN A 426 28.73 -28.39 -11.89
CA GLN A 426 27.32 -28.46 -11.45
C GLN A 426 27.18 -27.74 -10.10
N PRO A 427 26.08 -26.98 -9.87
CA PRO A 427 25.76 -26.39 -8.58
C PRO A 427 25.82 -27.45 -7.46
N SER A 428 26.21 -27.03 -6.25
CA SER A 428 26.15 -27.93 -5.08
C SER A 428 24.70 -28.36 -4.82
N ALA A 429 24.50 -29.57 -4.30
CA ALA A 429 23.15 -30.12 -4.07
C ALA A 429 22.29 -29.29 -3.09
N ASP A 430 22.92 -28.48 -2.27
CA ASP A 430 22.32 -27.56 -1.29
C ASP A 430 22.33 -26.09 -1.77
N ALA A 431 22.72 -25.84 -3.02
CA ALA A 431 22.77 -24.48 -3.57
C ALA A 431 21.36 -23.88 -3.65
N ALA A 432 21.23 -22.69 -3.06
CA ALA A 432 19.98 -21.94 -3.15
C ALA A 432 19.74 -21.43 -4.58
N LEU A 433 18.49 -21.46 -5.02
CA LEU A 433 18.06 -20.79 -6.24
C LEU A 433 18.19 -19.26 -6.10
N LEU A 434 18.66 -18.57 -7.12
CA LEU A 434 18.65 -17.12 -7.21
C LEU A 434 17.68 -16.64 -8.29
N PRO A 435 17.04 -15.46 -8.11
CA PRO A 435 17.06 -14.66 -6.89
C PRO A 435 16.35 -15.36 -5.73
N LEU A 436 16.74 -15.04 -4.50
CA LEU A 436 15.99 -15.50 -3.33
C LEU A 436 14.61 -14.87 -3.35
N PRO A 437 13.56 -15.58 -2.84
CA PRO A 437 12.21 -15.04 -2.81
C PRO A 437 12.10 -13.67 -2.11
N THR A 438 12.94 -13.42 -1.10
CA THR A 438 13.03 -12.14 -0.39
C THR A 438 13.62 -11.01 -1.24
N GLN A 439 14.28 -11.32 -2.36
CA GLN A 439 14.93 -10.36 -3.26
C GLN A 439 14.08 -10.04 -4.50
N LEU A 440 12.89 -10.65 -4.63
CA LEU A 440 12.08 -10.54 -5.83
C LEU A 440 11.69 -9.10 -6.20
N GLU A 441 11.46 -8.25 -5.21
CA GLU A 441 11.18 -6.82 -5.42
C GLU A 441 12.36 -6.09 -6.06
N ASP A 442 13.59 -6.49 -5.74
CA ASP A 442 14.84 -5.91 -6.27
C ASP A 442 15.20 -6.42 -7.68
N GLU A 443 14.44 -7.36 -8.23
CA GLU A 443 14.68 -7.98 -9.54
C GLU A 443 14.22 -7.14 -10.73
N TRP A 444 14.01 -5.83 -10.52
CA TRP A 444 13.91 -4.85 -11.59
C TRP A 444 15.25 -4.21 -11.88
N VAL A 445 15.58 -4.06 -13.17
CA VAL A 445 16.76 -3.30 -13.59
C VAL A 445 16.50 -1.81 -13.34
N GLN A 446 17.33 -1.18 -12.53
CA GLN A 446 17.26 0.26 -12.26
C GLN A 446 18.62 0.90 -12.54
N LEU A 447 18.62 2.17 -12.94
CA LEU A 447 19.83 2.96 -13.08
C LEU A 447 19.99 3.91 -11.90
N ASP A 448 21.25 4.22 -11.56
CA ASP A 448 21.61 4.82 -10.28
C ASP A 448 21.22 6.30 -10.12
N GLN A 449 20.99 7.02 -11.22
CA GLN A 449 20.83 8.48 -11.20
C GLN A 449 19.70 8.93 -12.13
N GLU A 450 18.99 9.98 -11.75
CA GLU A 450 18.12 10.69 -12.69
C GLU A 450 18.94 11.38 -13.78
N CYS A 451 18.36 11.52 -14.97
CA CYS A 451 19.01 12.20 -16.08
C CYS A 451 19.38 13.64 -15.71
N SER A 452 20.62 14.03 -15.98
CA SER A 452 21.17 15.31 -15.58
C SER A 452 21.95 16.01 -16.69
N GLY A 453 22.23 17.30 -16.52
CA GLY A 453 23.00 18.09 -17.48
C GLY A 453 22.36 18.10 -18.86
N VAL A 454 23.09 17.67 -19.89
CA VAL A 454 22.57 17.61 -21.29
C VAL A 454 21.51 16.54 -21.50
N ARG A 455 21.35 15.59 -20.58
CA ARG A 455 20.35 14.52 -20.61
C ARG A 455 19.11 14.86 -19.76
N ALA A 456 19.14 15.98 -19.03
CA ALA A 456 18.00 16.41 -18.23
C ALA A 456 16.75 16.60 -19.10
N VAL A 457 15.65 16.00 -18.66
CA VAL A 457 14.37 16.11 -19.38
C VAL A 457 13.78 17.53 -19.21
N GLN A 458 13.29 18.10 -20.31
CA GLN A 458 12.65 19.41 -20.32
C GLN A 458 11.14 19.31 -20.15
N ASP A 459 10.56 18.22 -20.61
CA ASP A 459 9.13 17.97 -20.55
C ASP A 459 8.75 17.31 -19.22
N ASP A 460 7.75 17.89 -18.53
CA ASP A 460 7.27 17.39 -17.25
C ASP A 460 6.70 15.96 -17.33
N ILE A 461 6.21 15.56 -18.50
CA ILE A 461 5.68 14.20 -18.73
C ILE A 461 6.76 13.11 -18.64
N LEU A 462 8.04 13.48 -18.84
CA LEU A 462 9.18 12.58 -18.74
C LEU A 462 9.79 12.52 -17.33
N ARG A 463 9.32 13.35 -16.39
CA ARG A 463 9.84 13.32 -15.02
C ARG A 463 9.64 11.96 -14.38
N GLY A 464 10.69 11.46 -13.73
CA GLY A 464 10.70 10.14 -13.09
C GLY A 464 10.77 8.95 -14.06
N THR A 465 10.82 9.19 -15.39
CA THR A 465 10.96 8.13 -16.40
C THR A 465 12.32 8.13 -17.09
N CYS A 466 13.15 9.14 -16.81
CA CYS A 466 14.51 9.24 -17.32
C CYS A 466 15.53 8.96 -16.21
N SER A 467 16.42 7.99 -16.44
CA SER A 467 17.53 7.70 -15.54
C SER A 467 18.77 7.32 -16.33
N GLU A 468 19.97 7.45 -15.71
CA GLU A 468 21.26 7.18 -16.34
C GLU A 468 22.19 6.34 -15.47
N ALA A 469 23.02 5.50 -16.10
CA ALA A 469 24.05 4.75 -15.39
C ALA A 469 25.24 5.65 -15.02
N ARG A 470 25.84 5.41 -13.84
CA ARG A 470 27.06 6.10 -13.42
C ARG A 470 28.17 5.92 -14.43
N GLY A 471 28.90 7.00 -14.76
CA GLY A 471 30.03 6.98 -15.67
C GLY A 471 29.69 7.22 -17.13
N THR A 472 28.42 7.46 -17.47
CA THR A 472 27.95 7.79 -18.82
C THR A 472 28.48 9.17 -19.25
N GLN A 473 29.63 9.24 -19.93
CA GLN A 473 30.27 10.54 -20.17
C GLN A 473 30.33 11.01 -21.62
N ARG A 474 30.00 10.18 -22.64
CA ARG A 474 30.15 10.57 -24.07
C ARG A 474 28.87 10.31 -24.84
N ALA A 475 28.29 11.36 -25.44
CA ALA A 475 27.05 11.26 -26.22
C ALA A 475 27.19 10.26 -27.40
N GLY A 476 28.28 10.28 -28.16
CA GLY A 476 28.52 9.39 -29.29
C GLY A 476 28.79 7.91 -28.91
N GLN A 477 28.68 7.51 -27.66
CA GLN A 477 28.84 6.13 -27.19
C GLN A 477 27.71 5.77 -26.21
N THR A 478 26.54 6.35 -26.41
CA THR A 478 25.37 6.15 -25.53
C THR A 478 24.33 5.31 -26.24
N VAL A 479 23.78 4.33 -25.51
CA VAL A 479 22.58 3.60 -25.88
C VAL A 479 21.43 4.12 -25.02
N VAL A 480 20.35 4.58 -25.63
CA VAL A 480 19.10 4.93 -24.95
C VAL A 480 18.18 3.72 -24.98
N VAL A 481 17.81 3.19 -23.82
CA VAL A 481 16.78 2.16 -23.71
C VAL A 481 15.44 2.84 -23.54
N ILE A 482 14.54 2.63 -24.51
CA ILE A 482 13.26 3.34 -24.59
C ILE A 482 12.10 2.36 -24.69
N GLY A 483 11.06 2.55 -23.88
CA GLY A 483 9.85 1.70 -23.92
C GLY A 483 9.25 1.37 -22.57
N ASP A 484 8.74 0.15 -22.48
CA ASP A 484 8.06 -0.39 -21.32
C ASP A 484 8.97 -1.24 -20.41
N SER A 485 8.36 -1.99 -19.47
CA SER A 485 9.06 -2.89 -18.55
C SER A 485 9.84 -4.01 -19.26
N HIS A 486 9.43 -4.43 -20.46
CA HIS A 486 10.18 -5.42 -21.24
C HIS A 486 11.46 -4.84 -21.83
N ALA A 487 11.48 -3.57 -22.22
CA ALA A 487 12.71 -2.87 -22.59
C ALA A 487 13.64 -2.70 -21.37
N GLN A 488 13.05 -2.41 -20.20
CA GLN A 488 13.79 -2.29 -18.94
C GLN A 488 14.49 -3.59 -18.56
N GLN A 489 13.80 -4.75 -18.57
CA GLN A 489 14.41 -6.04 -18.20
C GLN A 489 15.56 -6.43 -19.14
N ALA A 490 15.43 -6.18 -20.45
CA ALA A 490 16.48 -6.49 -21.44
C ALA A 490 17.80 -5.75 -21.14
N THR A 491 17.74 -4.63 -20.41
CA THR A 491 18.93 -3.90 -19.98
C THR A 491 19.76 -4.67 -18.98
N GLY A 492 19.23 -5.66 -18.29
CA GLY A 492 20.00 -6.56 -17.42
C GLY A 492 21.17 -7.21 -18.16
N ALA A 493 20.94 -7.61 -19.41
CA ALA A 493 21.99 -8.13 -20.30
C ALA A 493 22.89 -7.03 -20.88
N LEU A 494 22.34 -5.81 -21.11
CA LEU A 494 23.09 -4.70 -21.72
C LEU A 494 24.13 -4.08 -20.76
N LEU A 495 23.79 -3.94 -19.46
CA LEU A 495 24.66 -3.22 -18.51
C LEU A 495 26.07 -3.80 -18.39
N PRO A 496 26.29 -5.13 -18.28
CA PRO A 496 27.64 -5.68 -18.26
C PRO A 496 28.40 -5.43 -19.58
N VAL A 497 27.72 -5.55 -20.74
CA VAL A 497 28.29 -5.29 -22.05
C VAL A 497 28.70 -3.81 -22.20
N ALA A 498 27.82 -2.92 -21.77
CA ALA A 498 28.06 -1.48 -21.80
C ALA A 498 29.24 -1.09 -20.89
N ALA A 499 29.33 -1.68 -19.69
CA ALA A 499 30.47 -1.46 -18.78
C ALA A 499 31.78 -1.92 -19.39
N GLU A 500 31.82 -3.12 -20.00
CA GLU A 500 33.03 -3.66 -20.67
C GLU A 500 33.46 -2.80 -21.87
N ARG A 501 32.49 -2.32 -22.69
CA ARG A 501 32.76 -1.55 -23.90
C ARG A 501 32.87 -0.04 -23.67
N GLY A 502 32.65 0.43 -22.44
CA GLY A 502 32.70 1.85 -22.10
C GLY A 502 31.50 2.66 -22.66
N TRP A 503 30.34 2.02 -22.86
CA TRP A 503 29.13 2.67 -23.36
C TRP A 503 28.36 3.31 -22.24
N GLY A 504 27.70 4.43 -22.53
CA GLY A 504 26.70 5.01 -21.66
C GLY A 504 25.36 4.33 -21.85
N VAL A 505 24.57 4.23 -20.77
CA VAL A 505 23.17 3.74 -20.82
C VAL A 505 22.26 4.77 -20.19
N VAL A 506 21.20 5.13 -20.91
CA VAL A 506 20.14 6.04 -20.48
C VAL A 506 18.81 5.34 -20.62
N PHE A 507 17.94 5.45 -19.62
CA PHE A 507 16.56 5.01 -19.67
C PHE A 507 15.62 6.14 -20.07
N LEU A 508 14.66 5.81 -20.92
CA LEU A 508 13.39 6.48 -21.10
C LEU A 508 12.32 5.40 -20.97
N ILE A 509 11.98 5.06 -19.73
CA ILE A 509 11.14 3.89 -19.41
C ILE A 509 9.86 4.33 -18.69
N LYS A 510 8.71 3.90 -19.23
CA LYS A 510 7.43 4.00 -18.57
C LYS A 510 6.71 2.66 -18.62
N GLY A 511 6.46 2.06 -17.46
CA GLY A 511 5.80 0.76 -17.37
C GLY A 511 4.49 0.70 -18.15
N GLY A 512 4.33 -0.32 -18.99
CA GLY A 512 3.15 -0.53 -19.83
C GLY A 512 3.02 0.39 -21.05
N CYS A 513 3.96 1.30 -21.31
CA CYS A 513 3.96 2.18 -22.48
C CYS A 513 5.00 1.72 -23.53
N SER A 514 4.62 0.78 -24.39
CA SER A 514 5.48 0.32 -25.49
C SER A 514 5.65 1.39 -26.59
N MET A 515 6.66 1.23 -27.45
CA MET A 515 6.97 2.18 -28.54
C MET A 515 6.09 2.02 -29.81
N GLY A 516 5.11 1.12 -29.79
CA GLY A 516 4.10 0.98 -30.85
C GLY A 516 2.99 2.01 -30.76
N VAL A 517 1.82 1.70 -31.34
CA VAL A 517 0.58 2.46 -31.16
C VAL A 517 -0.14 2.00 -29.89
N ASP A 518 -1.19 2.75 -29.49
CA ASP A 518 -1.96 2.41 -28.31
C ASP A 518 -2.70 1.08 -28.47
N GLU A 519 -2.60 0.26 -27.46
CA GLU A 519 -3.32 -0.99 -27.32
C GLU A 519 -4.41 -0.86 -26.23
N PRO A 520 -5.50 -1.61 -26.31
CA PRO A 520 -6.54 -1.59 -25.28
C PRO A 520 -5.94 -1.88 -23.87
N GLY A 521 -6.25 -1.01 -22.92
CA GLY A 521 -5.78 -1.14 -21.54
C GLY A 521 -4.49 -0.41 -21.21
N MET A 522 -3.82 0.24 -22.17
CA MET A 522 -2.68 1.12 -21.89
C MET A 522 -3.11 2.36 -21.10
N ASP A 523 -2.14 2.93 -20.36
CA ASP A 523 -2.33 4.20 -19.67
C ASP A 523 -2.63 5.32 -20.68
N PRO A 524 -3.69 6.12 -20.48
CA PRO A 524 -4.08 7.19 -21.40
C PRO A 524 -2.99 8.23 -21.67
N SER A 525 -1.96 8.33 -20.81
CA SER A 525 -0.83 9.24 -21.01
C SER A 525 0.30 8.64 -21.86
N CYS A 526 0.20 7.37 -22.30
CA CYS A 526 1.24 6.73 -23.12
C CYS A 526 1.49 7.45 -24.47
N PRO A 527 0.48 7.94 -25.22
CA PRO A 527 0.71 8.64 -26.48
C PRO A 527 1.61 9.87 -26.29
N ASP A 528 1.26 10.73 -25.35
CA ASP A 528 2.00 11.97 -25.10
C ASP A 528 3.39 11.69 -24.55
N TRP A 529 3.50 10.72 -23.62
CA TRP A 529 4.79 10.29 -23.09
C TRP A 529 5.71 9.73 -24.18
N ARG A 530 5.18 8.90 -25.09
CA ARG A 530 5.93 8.26 -26.17
C ARG A 530 6.50 9.31 -27.13
N GLU A 531 5.69 10.27 -27.53
CA GLU A 531 6.14 11.35 -28.42
C GLU A 531 7.20 12.23 -27.76
N ALA A 532 7.04 12.57 -26.48
CA ALA A 532 8.05 13.30 -25.72
C ALA A 532 9.34 12.49 -25.58
N ALA A 533 9.27 11.17 -25.31
CA ALA A 533 10.43 10.30 -25.19
C ALA A 533 11.20 10.14 -26.50
N ILE A 534 10.50 9.99 -27.63
CA ILE A 534 11.08 9.95 -28.97
C ILE A 534 11.79 11.27 -29.26
N SER A 535 11.12 12.40 -29.07
CA SER A 535 11.70 13.73 -29.29
C SER A 535 12.93 13.99 -28.42
N HIS A 536 12.92 13.52 -27.17
CA HIS A 536 14.06 13.63 -26.28
C HIS A 536 15.23 12.73 -26.74
N ALA A 537 14.96 11.50 -27.22
CA ALA A 537 15.98 10.62 -27.78
C ALA A 537 16.61 11.24 -29.05
N GLU A 538 15.82 11.85 -29.95
CA GLU A 538 16.33 12.58 -31.11
C GLU A 538 17.24 13.75 -30.72
N GLN A 539 16.85 14.51 -29.68
CA GLN A 539 17.69 15.61 -29.16
C GLN A 539 19.01 15.14 -28.54
N LEU A 540 18.99 14.00 -27.88
CA LEU A 540 20.20 13.40 -27.31
C LEU A 540 21.14 12.88 -28.37
N ALA A 541 20.64 12.56 -29.57
CA ALA A 541 21.37 11.95 -30.68
C ALA A 541 22.30 10.82 -30.21
N PRO A 542 21.78 9.76 -29.55
CA PRO A 542 22.58 8.65 -29.09
C PRO A 542 23.12 7.85 -30.29
N ALA A 543 24.16 7.03 -30.09
CA ALA A 543 24.62 6.11 -31.13
C ALA A 543 23.56 5.05 -31.47
N ALA A 544 22.77 4.60 -30.46
CA ALA A 544 21.70 3.64 -30.70
C ALA A 544 20.56 3.82 -29.69
N VAL A 545 19.37 3.40 -30.10
CA VAL A 545 18.23 3.13 -29.20
C VAL A 545 18.00 1.62 -29.11
N MET A 546 17.61 1.14 -27.92
CA MET A 546 17.25 -0.26 -27.69
C MET A 546 15.78 -0.33 -27.24
N THR A 547 14.97 -1.16 -27.89
CA THR A 547 13.57 -1.35 -27.54
C THR A 547 13.08 -2.75 -27.89
N VAL A 548 12.01 -3.23 -27.22
CA VAL A 548 11.35 -4.50 -27.54
C VAL A 548 10.31 -4.26 -28.62
N VAL A 549 10.47 -4.96 -29.76
CA VAL A 549 9.70 -4.71 -31.00
C VAL A 549 8.59 -5.73 -31.24
N THR A 550 8.63 -6.90 -30.60
CA THR A 550 7.54 -7.87 -30.65
C THR A 550 6.72 -7.88 -29.37
N ARG A 551 5.58 -8.52 -29.38
CA ARG A 551 4.79 -8.86 -28.20
C ARG A 551 4.37 -10.32 -28.30
N SER A 552 4.72 -11.08 -27.29
CA SER A 552 4.22 -12.43 -27.04
C SER A 552 2.98 -12.38 -26.15
N ASN A 553 2.08 -13.34 -26.29
CA ASN A 553 0.94 -13.51 -25.40
C ASN A 553 0.80 -14.99 -25.02
N PRO A 554 0.19 -15.32 -23.87
CA PRO A 554 -0.12 -16.71 -23.54
C PRO A 554 -1.15 -17.26 -24.53
N GLY A 555 -0.73 -18.19 -25.38
CA GLY A 555 -1.53 -18.80 -26.42
C GLY A 555 -0.62 -19.36 -27.51
N GLU A 556 -1.06 -20.36 -28.27
CA GLU A 556 -0.26 -20.98 -29.31
C GLU A 556 0.10 -19.99 -30.41
N ASP A 557 1.40 -19.86 -30.72
CA ASP A 557 1.97 -18.99 -31.77
C ASP A 557 1.52 -17.51 -31.72
N ASP A 558 1.08 -17.01 -30.58
CA ASP A 558 0.57 -15.66 -30.44
C ASP A 558 1.69 -14.64 -30.17
N GLU A 559 2.65 -14.54 -31.06
CA GLU A 559 3.67 -13.49 -31.08
C GLU A 559 3.61 -12.70 -32.39
N ALA A 560 3.58 -11.37 -32.27
CA ALA A 560 3.56 -10.49 -33.41
C ALA A 560 4.43 -9.24 -33.20
N LEU A 561 4.74 -8.54 -34.28
CA LEU A 561 5.27 -7.18 -34.19
C LEU A 561 4.28 -6.28 -33.43
N ARG A 562 4.80 -5.44 -32.54
CA ARG A 562 3.97 -4.42 -31.90
C ARG A 562 3.39 -3.49 -32.98
N PRO A 563 2.09 -3.22 -32.96
CA PRO A 563 1.45 -2.37 -33.96
C PRO A 563 2.12 -0.99 -34.04
N GLY A 564 2.53 -0.56 -35.25
CA GLY A 564 3.14 0.75 -35.49
C GLY A 564 4.59 0.91 -35.06
N ILE A 565 5.26 -0.16 -34.62
CA ILE A 565 6.68 -0.14 -34.26
C ILE A 565 7.59 0.16 -35.45
N ASP A 566 7.17 -0.17 -36.66
CA ASP A 566 7.83 0.17 -37.91
C ASP A 566 8.07 1.68 -38.06
N ARG A 567 7.09 2.50 -37.75
CA ARG A 567 7.21 3.97 -37.76
C ARG A 567 8.23 4.50 -36.77
N PHE A 568 8.30 3.88 -35.58
CA PHE A 568 9.33 4.24 -34.60
C PHE A 568 10.73 3.90 -35.12
N VAL A 569 10.89 2.71 -35.70
CA VAL A 569 12.18 2.25 -36.26
C VAL A 569 12.60 3.17 -37.42
N GLU A 570 11.71 3.47 -38.37
CA GLU A 570 11.96 4.40 -39.46
C GLU A 570 12.37 5.78 -38.95
N ARG A 571 11.66 6.34 -37.99
CA ARG A 571 11.96 7.65 -37.42
C ARG A 571 13.34 7.71 -36.77
N MET A 572 13.75 6.67 -36.05
CA MET A 572 15.09 6.61 -35.43
C MET A 572 16.19 6.48 -36.50
N THR A 573 16.01 5.60 -37.48
CA THR A 573 17.00 5.41 -38.55
C THR A 573 17.12 6.64 -39.46
N ASP A 574 16.01 7.34 -39.75
CA ASP A 574 16.02 8.60 -40.48
C ASP A 574 16.76 9.72 -39.71
N ALA A 575 16.73 9.69 -38.40
CA ALA A 575 17.53 10.56 -37.53
C ALA A 575 19.00 10.15 -37.43
N GLY A 576 19.41 9.06 -38.08
CA GLY A 576 20.77 8.54 -38.02
C GLY A 576 21.11 7.80 -36.72
N ILE A 577 20.11 7.31 -36.01
CA ILE A 577 20.23 6.58 -34.74
C ILE A 577 20.01 5.09 -35.02
N ASP A 578 20.99 4.24 -34.70
CA ASP A 578 20.82 2.80 -34.85
C ASP A 578 19.74 2.25 -33.90
N VAL A 579 19.01 1.22 -34.35
CA VAL A 579 17.97 0.56 -33.55
C VAL A 579 18.40 -0.86 -33.18
N PHE A 580 18.50 -1.14 -31.90
CA PHE A 580 18.65 -2.48 -31.35
C PHE A 580 17.25 -3.03 -31.07
N ALA A 581 16.75 -3.80 -32.04
CA ALA A 581 15.39 -4.32 -32.07
C ALA A 581 15.34 -5.68 -31.36
N VAL A 582 14.86 -5.70 -30.12
CA VAL A 582 14.85 -6.90 -29.26
C VAL A 582 13.53 -7.66 -29.46
N ARG A 583 13.62 -8.97 -29.68
CA ARG A 583 12.50 -9.89 -29.62
C ARG A 583 12.01 -10.02 -28.17
N ASP A 584 10.69 -10.03 -27.94
CA ASP A 584 10.09 -10.29 -26.62
C ASP A 584 10.40 -11.71 -26.12
N ASN A 585 10.31 -11.94 -24.80
CA ASN A 585 10.39 -13.25 -24.17
C ASN A 585 8.98 -13.87 -24.03
N ALA A 586 8.93 -15.16 -23.69
CA ALA A 586 7.69 -15.88 -23.43
C ALA A 586 6.90 -15.26 -22.27
N ARG A 587 5.56 -15.29 -22.37
CA ARG A 587 4.60 -14.91 -21.34
C ARG A 587 3.72 -16.09 -20.98
N PHE A 588 3.28 -16.15 -19.72
CA PHE A 588 2.55 -17.28 -19.18
C PHE A 588 1.19 -16.83 -18.63
N SER A 589 0.26 -17.76 -18.54
CA SER A 589 -1.04 -17.55 -17.88
C SER A 589 -0.98 -17.73 -16.35
N PHE A 590 0.22 -17.95 -15.79
CA PHE A 590 0.45 -18.19 -14.37
C PHE A 590 1.78 -17.53 -13.94
N ASP A 591 1.94 -17.28 -12.66
CA ASP A 591 3.18 -16.78 -12.07
C ASP A 591 4.26 -17.86 -12.11
N MET A 592 5.26 -17.70 -12.99
CA MET A 592 6.35 -18.67 -13.18
C MET A 592 7.27 -18.71 -11.93
N PHE A 593 7.56 -17.56 -11.32
CA PHE A 593 8.36 -17.54 -10.09
C PHE A 593 7.67 -18.29 -8.96
N GLY A 594 6.40 -17.99 -8.77
CA GLY A 594 5.58 -18.67 -7.77
C GLY A 594 5.46 -20.18 -8.02
N CYS A 595 5.35 -20.60 -9.27
CA CYS A 595 5.39 -22.02 -9.65
C CYS A 595 6.71 -22.66 -9.20
N VAL A 596 7.84 -22.08 -9.60
CA VAL A 596 9.19 -22.60 -9.30
C VAL A 596 9.44 -22.72 -7.79
N VAL A 597 9.07 -21.71 -7.03
CA VAL A 597 9.38 -21.65 -5.58
C VAL A 597 8.47 -22.55 -4.74
N ASN A 598 7.23 -22.79 -5.21
CA ASN A 598 6.25 -23.58 -4.45
C ASN A 598 6.07 -25.01 -4.96
N SER A 599 6.66 -25.38 -6.10
CA SER A 599 6.57 -26.75 -6.65
C SER A 599 7.54 -27.69 -5.93
N GLU A 600 7.11 -28.93 -5.69
CA GLU A 600 8.01 -30.02 -5.27
C GLU A 600 9.04 -30.37 -6.36
N ASN A 601 8.67 -30.18 -7.64
CA ASN A 601 9.54 -30.39 -8.77
C ASN A 601 9.45 -29.18 -9.71
N PRO A 602 10.37 -28.21 -9.62
CA PRO A 602 10.35 -26.99 -10.43
C PRO A 602 10.41 -27.21 -11.96
N ILE A 603 10.85 -28.38 -12.41
CA ILE A 603 10.88 -28.75 -13.85
C ILE A 603 9.44 -28.80 -14.43
N ASP A 604 8.45 -29.12 -13.61
CA ASP A 604 7.04 -29.20 -14.03
C ASP A 604 6.45 -27.82 -14.39
N CYS A 605 7.15 -26.73 -14.08
CA CYS A 605 6.76 -25.38 -14.48
C CYS A 605 7.18 -25.03 -15.92
N ALA A 606 8.01 -25.86 -16.58
CA ALA A 606 8.41 -25.62 -17.95
C ALA A 606 7.24 -25.75 -18.93
N VAL A 607 7.18 -24.87 -19.92
CA VAL A 607 6.15 -24.91 -20.98
C VAL A 607 6.80 -24.93 -22.35
N PRO A 608 6.14 -25.48 -23.39
CA PRO A 608 6.64 -25.39 -24.76
C PRO A 608 6.79 -23.94 -25.20
N GLN A 609 7.84 -23.63 -25.99
CA GLN A 609 8.06 -22.29 -26.55
C GLN A 609 6.85 -21.81 -27.36
N SER A 610 6.24 -22.70 -28.14
CA SER A 610 5.04 -22.43 -28.95
C SER A 610 3.80 -22.03 -28.13
N SER A 611 3.84 -22.19 -26.80
CA SER A 611 2.76 -21.68 -25.92
C SER A 611 2.70 -20.14 -25.84
N SER A 612 3.70 -19.42 -26.38
CA SER A 612 3.76 -17.96 -26.29
C SER A 612 4.57 -17.30 -27.40
N LEU A 613 5.52 -18.01 -28.02
CA LEU A 613 6.41 -17.45 -29.02
C LEU A 613 6.18 -18.11 -30.38
N ALA A 614 6.21 -17.30 -31.44
CA ALA A 614 6.17 -17.80 -32.80
C ALA A 614 7.43 -18.60 -33.14
N GLU A 615 7.32 -19.65 -33.99
CA GLU A 615 8.44 -20.45 -34.46
C GLU A 615 9.53 -19.60 -35.13
N SER A 616 9.11 -18.64 -35.97
CA SER A 616 10.00 -17.67 -36.61
C SER A 616 9.87 -16.29 -35.96
N ASN A 617 11.00 -15.64 -35.69
CA ASN A 617 11.02 -14.31 -35.09
C ASN A 617 10.30 -13.26 -35.98
N PRO A 618 9.14 -12.71 -35.56
CA PRO A 618 8.40 -11.74 -36.35
C PRO A 618 9.16 -10.46 -36.61
N ALA A 619 10.13 -10.11 -35.74
CA ALA A 619 10.96 -8.92 -35.86
C ALA A 619 11.90 -8.97 -37.08
N ALA A 620 12.12 -10.12 -37.71
CA ALA A 620 12.91 -10.23 -38.94
C ALA A 620 12.42 -9.33 -40.07
N ARG A 621 11.15 -8.91 -40.06
CA ARG A 621 10.57 -7.97 -41.04
C ARG A 621 11.14 -6.55 -40.90
N LEU A 622 11.73 -6.18 -39.77
CA LEU A 622 12.32 -4.86 -39.53
C LEU A 622 13.81 -4.81 -39.95
N ALA A 623 14.38 -5.94 -40.40
CA ALA A 623 15.79 -5.99 -40.77
C ALA A 623 16.12 -5.01 -41.92
N GLY A 624 17.09 -4.13 -41.69
CA GLY A 624 17.49 -3.10 -42.65
C GLY A 624 18.72 -2.32 -42.19
N PRO A 625 19.17 -1.36 -42.97
CA PRO A 625 20.27 -0.48 -42.58
C PRO A 625 19.93 0.25 -41.28
N GLY A 626 20.90 0.31 -40.33
CA GLY A 626 20.69 0.92 -39.01
C GLY A 626 19.84 0.10 -38.05
N VAL A 627 19.30 -1.08 -38.45
CA VAL A 627 18.53 -1.95 -37.56
C VAL A 627 19.30 -3.23 -37.26
N ARG A 628 19.52 -3.49 -35.98
CA ARG A 628 20.17 -4.72 -35.50
C ARG A 628 19.17 -5.54 -34.70
N MET A 629 18.89 -6.73 -35.22
CA MET A 629 17.98 -7.68 -34.58
C MET A 629 18.71 -8.36 -33.42
N ILE A 630 18.02 -8.45 -32.27
CA ILE A 630 18.48 -9.14 -31.08
C ILE A 630 17.44 -10.20 -30.71
N ASP A 631 17.89 -11.44 -30.67
CA ASP A 631 17.08 -12.59 -30.26
C ASP A 631 17.79 -13.39 -29.17
N LEU A 632 17.24 -13.36 -27.97
CA LEU A 632 17.77 -14.08 -26.82
C LEU A 632 17.00 -15.38 -26.53
N THR A 633 15.99 -15.72 -27.36
CA THR A 633 15.16 -16.90 -27.20
C THR A 633 15.95 -18.21 -27.00
N PRO A 634 17.07 -18.49 -27.72
CA PRO A 634 17.80 -19.74 -27.52
C PRO A 634 18.39 -19.92 -26.11
N TRP A 635 18.55 -18.82 -25.37
CA TRP A 635 19.08 -18.84 -24.00
C TRP A 635 17.97 -18.66 -22.95
N ILE A 636 16.73 -18.37 -23.35
CA ILE A 636 15.57 -18.24 -22.47
C ILE A 636 14.67 -19.47 -22.57
N CYS A 637 14.51 -19.97 -23.80
CA CYS A 637 13.71 -21.17 -24.11
C CYS A 637 14.58 -22.16 -24.90
N PRO A 638 15.60 -22.81 -24.27
CA PRO A 638 16.44 -23.79 -24.94
C PRO A 638 15.63 -25.03 -25.34
N GLU A 639 15.97 -25.65 -26.48
CA GLU A 639 15.37 -26.90 -26.95
C GLU A 639 13.83 -26.81 -27.07
N ASP A 640 13.33 -25.65 -27.50
CA ASP A 640 11.88 -25.38 -27.71
C ASP A 640 11.02 -25.44 -26.42
N PHE A 641 11.64 -25.37 -25.25
CA PHE A 641 10.98 -25.27 -23.95
C PHE A 641 11.45 -24.03 -23.19
N CYS A 642 10.50 -23.37 -22.52
CA CYS A 642 10.78 -22.25 -21.62
C CYS A 642 10.74 -22.73 -20.17
N PRO A 643 11.90 -23.11 -19.59
CA PRO A 643 11.96 -23.58 -18.20
C PRO A 643 11.90 -22.41 -17.21
N GLY A 644 11.44 -22.69 -16.02
CA GLY A 644 11.48 -21.71 -14.92
C GLY A 644 12.88 -21.51 -14.34
N ILE A 645 13.81 -22.47 -14.54
CA ILE A 645 15.16 -22.46 -13.98
C ILE A 645 16.18 -22.81 -15.06
N ILE A 646 17.26 -22.05 -15.16
CA ILE A 646 18.45 -22.37 -15.98
C ILE A 646 19.70 -22.09 -15.14
N GLY A 647 20.60 -23.06 -15.03
CA GLY A 647 21.86 -22.91 -14.31
C GLY A 647 21.66 -22.41 -12.85
N ASN A 648 20.71 -23.02 -12.15
CA ASN A 648 20.32 -22.69 -10.77
C ASN A 648 19.88 -21.22 -10.57
N VAL A 649 19.42 -20.55 -11.64
CA VAL A 649 18.84 -19.21 -11.61
C VAL A 649 17.39 -19.28 -12.12
N VAL A 650 16.46 -18.67 -11.38
CA VAL A 650 15.08 -18.54 -11.81
C VAL A 650 15.00 -17.53 -12.94
N VAL A 651 14.49 -17.98 -14.09
CA VAL A 651 14.49 -17.20 -15.33
C VAL A 651 13.54 -16.01 -15.26
N TYR A 652 12.35 -16.22 -14.69
CA TYR A 652 11.29 -15.21 -14.66
C TYR A 652 11.02 -14.76 -13.24
N ARG A 653 10.69 -13.49 -13.07
CA ARG A 653 10.28 -12.93 -11.79
C ARG A 653 8.76 -12.97 -11.54
N ASP A 654 7.97 -13.13 -12.60
CA ASP A 654 6.51 -13.18 -12.60
C ASP A 654 6.00 -13.98 -13.80
N ASP A 655 4.81 -13.65 -14.32
CA ASP A 655 4.19 -14.31 -15.46
C ASP A 655 4.75 -13.89 -16.83
N ASN A 656 5.60 -12.87 -16.91
CA ASN A 656 6.06 -12.33 -18.19
C ASN A 656 7.42 -11.61 -18.18
N HIS A 657 7.97 -11.27 -17.01
CA HIS A 657 9.25 -10.57 -16.93
C HIS A 657 10.39 -11.48 -16.53
N LEU A 658 11.55 -11.31 -17.17
CA LEU A 658 12.78 -11.96 -16.74
C LEU A 658 13.25 -11.41 -15.40
N SER A 659 13.83 -12.25 -14.56
CA SER A 659 14.54 -11.78 -13.38
C SER A 659 15.82 -11.01 -13.81
N ARG A 660 16.15 -9.92 -13.09
CA ARG A 660 17.39 -9.17 -13.33
C ARG A 660 18.62 -10.08 -13.21
N THR A 661 18.59 -10.96 -12.22
CA THR A 661 19.66 -11.93 -11.97
C THR A 661 19.87 -12.82 -13.20
N TYR A 662 18.81 -13.39 -13.80
CA TYR A 662 18.94 -14.19 -15.02
C TYR A 662 19.34 -13.34 -16.22
N ALA A 663 18.68 -12.19 -16.44
CA ALA A 663 18.95 -11.29 -17.54
C ALA A 663 20.45 -10.88 -17.59
N THR A 664 21.06 -10.66 -16.42
CA THR A 664 22.50 -10.33 -16.34
C THR A 664 23.37 -11.46 -16.88
N THR A 665 22.99 -12.73 -16.72
CA THR A 665 23.75 -13.87 -17.24
C THR A 665 23.68 -14.02 -18.77
N LEU A 666 22.73 -13.31 -19.42
CA LEU A 666 22.60 -13.25 -20.88
C LEU A 666 23.60 -12.27 -21.55
N ALA A 667 24.38 -11.50 -20.77
CA ALA A 667 25.28 -10.50 -21.30
C ALA A 667 26.27 -11.03 -22.37
N PRO A 668 26.93 -12.19 -22.24
CA PRO A 668 27.80 -12.72 -23.29
C PRO A 668 27.03 -13.00 -24.60
N SER A 669 25.81 -13.53 -24.51
CA SER A 669 24.99 -13.85 -25.69
C SER A 669 24.46 -12.60 -26.38
N LEU A 670 24.17 -11.54 -25.61
CA LEU A 670 23.87 -10.21 -26.16
C LEU A 670 25.09 -9.58 -26.80
N ALA A 671 26.27 -9.68 -26.16
CA ALA A 671 27.53 -9.12 -26.69
C ALA A 671 27.87 -9.63 -28.09
N GLU A 672 27.59 -10.89 -28.40
CA GLU A 672 27.80 -11.48 -29.73
C GLU A 672 26.90 -10.88 -30.81
N GLN A 673 25.69 -10.41 -30.42
CA GLN A 673 24.73 -9.81 -31.33
C GLN A 673 24.87 -8.29 -31.47
N LEU A 674 25.64 -7.65 -30.58
CA LEU A 674 25.89 -6.21 -30.61
C LEU A 674 27.21 -5.86 -31.34
N PRO A 675 27.33 -4.67 -31.97
CA PRO A 675 28.54 -4.24 -32.60
C PRO A 675 29.66 -4.04 -31.54
N ALA A 676 30.91 -4.32 -31.89
CA ALA A 676 32.02 -4.12 -30.96
C ALA A 676 32.23 -2.63 -30.59
N ARG A 677 31.83 -1.71 -31.48
CA ARG A 677 31.85 -0.25 -31.28
C ARG A 677 30.54 0.31 -31.77
N LEU A 678 30.02 1.30 -31.08
CA LEU A 678 28.89 2.10 -31.55
C LEU A 678 29.39 3.01 -32.68
N GLY A 679 28.56 3.17 -33.72
CA GLY A 679 28.88 3.93 -34.94
C GLY A 679 29.09 5.43 -34.73
#